data_24c8365b02fdbca6c4c7a29e6b4d459e
#
_entry.id   24c8365b02fdbca6c4c7a29e6b4d459e
#
_cell.length_a   1.000
_cell.length_b   1.000
_cell.length_c   1.000
_cell.angle_alpha   90.00
_cell.angle_beta   90.00
_cell.angle_gamma   90.00
#
_symmetry.space_group_name_H-M   'P 1'
#
loop_
_entity.id
_entity.type
_entity.pdbx_description
1 polymer ?
#
loop_
_entity_poly.entity_id
_entity_poly.type
_entity_poly.pdbx_seq_one_letter_code
_entity_poly.pdbx_strand_id
1 'polypeptide(L)'
;VWLDGLEITQFTYFQQAGGFTLDPPSTELTYGMERILMALQGVKHFKDIAYSARLSYGELFGQSEHEWSVYYLDAADVGTVRSLLDSYEAEALRLVESRLPVPAHSYVLKCSHAFNILDSRNAIGQTERARAFAKMRSLAHDVAELWLERRTEAGYPLGEVEPLASRQARTTVAEIAPQVPATFLLEIGTEELPAADVDIALQFFEDELPRRLAAWRLPHEGVQVMGTPRRLIAMVENLAPHQEDMESVIRGPQVALAFDNEGRASKAGEGFARSQGVSVDALERLADGDREYVAVRKTQKGQTSNEVLAELVPTLLDDVPFKRSMRWRPGRSTSFSRPVRWLVALLGDRVVPVQWGDLISGRRTRLARQLDAAAEIDISCADDHPVLLRRHDIEPDPVVRKSIIVHVVSRLAADVKGDIDAHDGQSLAGEVTNLVETPTPVLGAFDERHLRLPLQALVTVMRKQQRYFPIYQADGNLLPHFVTVANGKVDRTVVRTGNEAVLEARFADVAFFWDRDLATPLAQMSAELEHLTFESRLGSMRDRARRIGVVAMGLADKLHLSAPDRAVIEHAAPLVKFDLASMMVIEISSLAGVMARIYAEKAGLPKEVARALYECELPRGANDTLPETTAGRLLAVADRLDLVCALFSVKAQPTGSADPFGVRRAALGLLQILLDTHSGRAQLDIDLTEAVHLACSHLPVEADARVEAEISSFVIRRLEQHLTDVGHRANLVRAVLMQGQRPARAHETLRQLEQLVGTSRFSRVAEAYKRGFRIVRSAEEEVGRVDPVLFETEVEKTLYQAVLRASEKLRRRDDLTTFVDAVDPVVDPLARFFEEVMVMVNDTSIRRNRLGVLAQLVALGEGLLAWHELGE
;
A
#
# COMPACT_ATOMS: atom_id res chain seq x y z
N VAL A 1 28.78 8.56 -1.52
CA VAL A 1 30.15 8.05 -1.76
C VAL A 1 30.71 7.51 -0.45
N TRP A 2 31.28 6.32 -0.52
CA TRP A 2 31.81 5.61 0.64
C TRP A 2 33.31 5.37 0.45
N LEU A 3 34.06 5.49 1.52
CA LEU A 3 35.50 5.20 1.56
C LEU A 3 35.77 4.37 2.84
N ASP A 4 36.34 3.17 2.66
CA ASP A 4 36.68 2.23 3.75
C ASP A 4 35.50 1.98 4.74
N GLY A 5 34.28 1.88 4.20
CA GLY A 5 33.07 1.67 4.99
C GLY A 5 32.48 2.92 5.65
N LEU A 6 33.07 4.09 5.46
CA LEU A 6 32.56 5.37 5.91
C LEU A 6 31.91 6.14 4.76
N GLU A 7 30.72 6.65 4.96
CA GLU A 7 30.10 7.59 4.04
C GLU A 7 30.77 8.98 4.13
N ILE A 8 31.50 9.37 3.09
CA ILE A 8 32.25 10.62 3.08
C ILE A 8 31.51 11.78 2.41
N THR A 9 30.52 11.49 1.55
CA THR A 9 29.69 12.51 0.94
C THR A 9 28.34 11.92 0.52
N GLN A 10 27.30 12.74 0.63
CA GLN A 10 25.97 12.48 0.07
C GLN A 10 25.77 13.25 -1.22
N PHE A 11 25.05 12.61 -2.14
CA PHE A 11 24.55 13.20 -3.35
C PHE A 11 23.03 13.29 -3.24
N THR A 12 22.46 14.49 -3.22
CA THR A 12 21.03 14.74 -3.19
C THR A 12 20.58 15.44 -4.47
N TYR A 13 19.55 14.90 -5.09
CA TYR A 13 18.98 15.43 -6.32
C TYR A 13 17.61 16.02 -6.02
N PHE A 14 17.47 17.34 -6.16
CA PHE A 14 16.25 18.08 -5.90
C PHE A 14 15.51 18.41 -7.18
N GLN A 15 14.29 17.97 -7.32
CA GLN A 15 13.36 18.41 -8.35
C GLN A 15 12.30 19.38 -7.83
N GLN A 16 12.24 19.58 -6.52
CA GLN A 16 11.34 20.52 -5.87
C GLN A 16 12.03 21.18 -4.67
N ALA A 17 11.71 22.44 -4.42
CA ALA A 17 12.08 23.17 -3.21
C ALA A 17 10.90 24.05 -2.78
N GLY A 18 10.52 24.00 -1.48
CA GLY A 18 9.34 24.71 -0.98
C GLY A 18 8.05 24.37 -1.71
N GLY A 19 7.90 23.15 -2.26
CA GLY A 19 6.74 22.73 -3.05
C GLY A 19 6.75 23.19 -4.50
N PHE A 20 7.71 24.02 -4.92
CA PHE A 20 7.87 24.48 -6.31
C PHE A 20 8.76 23.55 -7.10
N THR A 21 8.38 23.26 -8.33
CA THR A 21 9.18 22.48 -9.25
C THR A 21 10.42 23.27 -9.70
N LEU A 22 11.59 22.66 -9.57
CA LEU A 22 12.84 23.24 -10.04
C LEU A 22 13.10 22.88 -11.51
N ASP A 23 13.43 23.88 -12.32
CA ASP A 23 13.87 23.69 -13.69
C ASP A 23 15.02 24.70 -13.99
N PRO A 24 16.26 24.23 -14.14
CA PRO A 24 16.73 22.84 -14.03
C PRO A 24 16.66 22.27 -12.60
N PRO A 25 16.57 20.95 -12.43
CA PRO A 25 16.72 20.30 -11.14
C PRO A 25 18.09 20.59 -10.51
N SER A 26 18.14 20.74 -9.20
CA SER A 26 19.37 21.06 -8.46
C SER A 26 20.01 19.81 -7.86
N THR A 27 21.34 19.86 -7.74
CA THR A 27 22.14 18.80 -7.12
C THR A 27 22.90 19.37 -5.93
N GLU A 28 22.82 18.69 -4.81
CA GLU A 28 23.60 18.97 -3.61
C GLU A 28 24.66 17.88 -3.40
N LEU A 29 25.87 18.30 -3.11
CA LEU A 29 26.97 17.43 -2.69
C LEU A 29 27.38 17.84 -1.26
N THR A 30 27.09 16.97 -0.28
CA THR A 30 27.36 17.25 1.13
C THR A 30 28.55 16.43 1.58
N TYR A 31 29.66 17.11 1.84
CA TYR A 31 30.92 16.49 2.25
C TYR A 31 31.03 16.37 3.76
N GLY A 32 31.37 15.18 4.27
CA GLY A 32 31.75 14.96 5.67
C GLY A 32 33.25 15.22 5.85
N MET A 33 33.62 16.43 6.19
CA MET A 33 35.04 16.84 6.28
C MET A 33 35.83 16.03 7.30
N GLU A 34 35.24 15.75 8.46
CA GLU A 34 35.88 14.94 9.50
C GLU A 34 36.12 13.52 9.00
N ARG A 35 35.17 12.92 8.28
CA ARG A 35 35.29 11.56 7.72
C ARG A 35 36.39 11.49 6.64
N ILE A 36 36.48 12.52 5.82
CA ILE A 36 37.55 12.63 4.82
C ILE A 36 38.93 12.75 5.53
N LEU A 37 39.00 13.59 6.56
CA LEU A 37 40.25 13.77 7.32
C LEU A 37 40.64 12.49 8.08
N MET A 38 39.68 11.75 8.63
CA MET A 38 39.95 10.45 9.23
C MET A 38 40.63 9.50 8.24
N ALA A 39 40.06 9.39 7.02
CA ALA A 39 40.64 8.54 5.97
C ALA A 39 42.02 9.02 5.55
N LEU A 40 42.23 10.34 5.35
CA LEU A 40 43.53 10.91 4.96
C LEU A 40 44.60 10.74 6.02
N GLN A 41 44.24 10.84 7.30
CA GLN A 41 45.17 10.72 8.41
C GLN A 41 45.29 9.28 8.94
N GLY A 42 44.49 8.34 8.45
CA GLY A 42 44.49 6.95 8.90
C GLY A 42 44.03 6.76 10.35
N VAL A 43 43.22 7.68 10.88
CA VAL A 43 42.65 7.59 12.25
C VAL A 43 41.29 6.95 12.24
N LYS A 44 40.94 6.24 13.34
CA LYS A 44 39.67 5.51 13.44
C LYS A 44 38.57 6.29 14.14
N HIS A 45 38.91 7.38 14.84
CA HIS A 45 37.97 8.18 15.60
C HIS A 45 38.17 9.65 15.28
N PHE A 46 37.08 10.40 15.14
CA PHE A 46 37.13 11.83 14.76
C PHE A 46 37.90 12.70 15.78
N LYS A 47 37.87 12.32 17.08
CA LYS A 47 38.66 13.03 18.11
C LYS A 47 40.14 12.97 17.90
N ASP A 48 40.65 11.92 17.20
CA ASP A 48 42.04 11.69 16.96
C ASP A 48 42.59 12.46 15.72
N ILE A 49 41.71 13.15 14.98
CA ILE A 49 42.10 13.99 13.86
C ILE A 49 43.05 15.07 14.36
N ALA A 50 44.23 15.13 13.77
CA ALA A 50 45.19 16.20 14.03
C ALA A 50 44.65 17.51 13.41
N TYR A 51 44.19 18.43 14.24
CA TYR A 51 43.72 19.75 13.82
C TYR A 51 44.91 20.67 13.49
N SER A 52 45.98 20.53 14.29
CA SER A 52 47.24 21.19 14.06
C SER A 52 48.37 20.29 14.55
N ALA A 53 49.62 20.76 14.41
CA ALA A 53 50.79 20.02 14.90
C ALA A 53 50.76 19.73 16.44
N ARG A 54 49.92 20.42 17.21
CA ARG A 54 49.88 20.36 18.68
C ARG A 54 48.51 20.08 19.25
N LEU A 55 47.48 20.13 18.46
CA LEU A 55 46.06 20.00 18.92
C LEU A 55 45.34 18.97 18.07
N SER A 56 44.61 18.08 18.71
CA SER A 56 43.63 17.22 18.07
C SER A 56 42.25 17.90 17.95
N TYR A 57 41.39 17.40 17.08
CA TYR A 57 40.01 17.81 16.98
C TYR A 57 39.27 17.58 18.33
N GLY A 58 39.52 16.45 18.99
CA GLY A 58 38.93 16.14 20.28
C GLY A 58 39.30 17.12 21.39
N GLU A 59 40.54 17.63 21.42
CA GLU A 59 40.96 18.66 22.39
C GLU A 59 40.30 20.00 22.14
N LEU A 60 40.06 20.36 20.86
CA LEU A 60 39.48 21.64 20.51
C LEU A 60 37.96 21.65 20.59
N PHE A 61 37.31 20.65 20.05
CA PHE A 61 35.84 20.62 19.89
C PHE A 61 35.15 19.57 20.73
N GLY A 62 35.85 18.60 21.32
CA GLY A 62 35.25 17.47 22.03
C GLY A 62 34.34 17.85 23.19
N GLN A 63 34.66 18.93 23.92
CA GLN A 63 33.80 19.42 25.00
C GLN A 63 32.49 19.99 24.46
N SER A 64 32.56 20.81 23.41
CA SER A 64 31.35 21.36 22.75
C SER A 64 30.44 20.27 22.21
N GLU A 65 31.03 19.29 21.54
CA GLU A 65 30.26 18.13 21.02
C GLU A 65 29.57 17.36 22.15
N HIS A 66 30.29 17.15 23.28
CA HIS A 66 29.72 16.47 24.45
C HIS A 66 28.56 17.29 25.07
N GLU A 67 28.72 18.59 25.30
CA GLU A 67 27.70 19.43 25.91
C GLU A 67 26.45 19.53 25.02
N TRP A 68 26.61 19.70 23.71
CA TRP A 68 25.49 19.69 22.78
C TRP A 68 24.78 18.31 22.73
N SER A 69 25.55 17.21 22.74
CA SER A 69 24.96 15.87 22.80
C SER A 69 24.15 15.66 24.08
N VAL A 70 24.69 16.06 25.23
CA VAL A 70 23.96 16.01 26.51
C VAL A 70 22.70 16.89 26.45
N TYR A 71 22.80 18.09 25.89
CA TYR A 71 21.63 18.95 25.75
C TYR A 71 20.55 18.33 24.88
N TYR A 72 20.89 17.83 23.69
CA TYR A 72 19.93 17.25 22.74
C TYR A 72 19.30 15.96 23.27
N LEU A 73 20.09 15.11 23.92
CA LEU A 73 19.63 13.76 24.27
C LEU A 73 19.06 13.67 25.67
N ASP A 74 19.59 14.47 26.64
CA ASP A 74 19.30 14.29 28.06
C ASP A 74 18.78 15.56 28.78
N ALA A 75 19.34 16.76 28.52
CA ALA A 75 19.17 17.91 29.38
C ALA A 75 18.13 18.92 28.89
N ALA A 76 17.75 18.93 27.61
CA ALA A 76 16.80 19.90 27.09
C ALA A 76 15.44 19.76 27.80
N ASP A 77 14.92 20.87 28.32
CA ASP A 77 13.58 20.92 28.90
C ASP A 77 12.50 20.90 27.80
N VAL A 78 11.78 19.78 27.73
CA VAL A 78 10.77 19.51 26.71
C VAL A 78 9.68 20.60 26.69
N GLY A 79 9.21 21.06 27.87
CA GLY A 79 8.16 22.08 27.95
C GLY A 79 8.61 23.39 27.35
N THR A 80 9.80 23.85 27.73
CA THR A 80 10.40 25.08 27.22
C THR A 80 10.64 25.00 25.70
N VAL A 81 11.22 23.90 25.19
CA VAL A 81 11.50 23.74 23.76
C VAL A 81 10.19 23.69 22.95
N ARG A 82 9.13 23.08 23.48
CA ARG A 82 7.80 23.09 22.86
C ARG A 82 7.23 24.49 22.75
N SER A 83 7.29 25.27 23.85
CA SER A 83 6.84 26.67 23.85
C SER A 83 7.64 27.52 22.85
N LEU A 84 8.94 27.23 22.70
CA LEU A 84 9.77 27.91 21.69
C LEU A 84 9.34 27.52 20.29
N LEU A 85 9.04 26.24 20.01
CA LEU A 85 8.54 25.79 18.70
C LEU A 85 7.25 26.53 18.32
N ASP A 86 6.26 26.58 19.24
CA ASP A 86 4.99 27.26 19.03
C ASP A 86 5.21 28.77 18.76
N SER A 87 6.12 29.39 19.51
CA SER A 87 6.47 30.83 19.36
C SER A 87 7.16 31.09 18.00
N TYR A 88 8.05 30.22 17.59
CA TYR A 88 8.72 30.34 16.29
C TYR A 88 7.76 30.13 15.12
N GLU A 89 6.83 29.19 15.22
CA GLU A 89 5.78 28.99 14.22
C GLU A 89 4.88 30.23 14.09
N ALA A 90 4.43 30.78 15.23
CA ALA A 90 3.60 31.99 15.26
C ALA A 90 4.32 33.19 14.62
N GLU A 91 5.59 33.39 14.96
CA GLU A 91 6.39 34.49 14.39
C GLU A 91 6.69 34.27 12.91
N ALA A 92 7.00 33.03 12.47
CA ALA A 92 7.18 32.73 11.05
C ALA A 92 5.92 33.09 10.24
N LEU A 93 4.73 32.71 10.74
CA LEU A 93 3.45 33.02 10.10
C LEU A 93 3.21 34.53 10.02
N ARG A 94 3.41 35.24 11.13
CA ARG A 94 3.27 36.71 11.19
C ARG A 94 4.19 37.41 10.17
N LEU A 95 5.43 36.92 10.01
CA LEU A 95 6.39 37.47 9.08
C LEU A 95 6.02 37.16 7.61
N VAL A 96 5.46 36.00 7.33
CA VAL A 96 4.86 35.67 6.03
C VAL A 96 3.72 36.64 5.71
N GLU A 97 2.78 36.83 6.63
CA GLU A 97 1.67 37.79 6.48
C GLU A 97 2.17 39.24 6.25
N SER A 98 3.26 39.60 6.91
CA SER A 98 3.95 40.91 6.74
C SER A 98 4.80 40.98 5.46
N ARG A 99 4.81 39.94 4.61
CA ARG A 99 5.58 39.83 3.36
C ARG A 99 7.10 39.99 3.56
N LEU A 100 7.63 39.42 4.63
CA LEU A 100 9.04 39.45 5.03
C LEU A 100 9.68 38.04 4.92
N PRO A 101 9.92 37.50 3.71
CA PRO A 101 10.36 36.11 3.53
C PRO A 101 11.73 35.79 4.15
N VAL A 102 12.68 36.73 4.19
CA VAL A 102 14.03 36.47 4.71
C VAL A 102 14.01 36.18 6.22
N PRO A 103 13.45 37.05 7.09
CA PRO A 103 13.32 36.72 8.51
C PRO A 103 12.34 35.56 8.73
N ALA A 104 11.28 35.41 7.94
CA ALA A 104 10.35 34.28 8.04
C ALA A 104 11.11 32.93 7.84
N HIS A 105 11.98 32.83 6.83
CA HIS A 105 12.83 31.66 6.61
C HIS A 105 13.70 31.33 7.83
N SER A 106 14.30 32.36 8.47
CA SER A 106 15.09 32.16 9.69
C SER A 106 14.29 31.53 10.82
N TYR A 107 13.00 31.90 10.96
CA TYR A 107 12.13 31.30 11.95
C TYR A 107 11.66 29.89 11.55
N VAL A 108 11.48 29.59 10.28
CA VAL A 108 11.25 28.20 9.80
C VAL A 108 12.43 27.30 10.17
N LEU A 109 13.67 27.78 10.01
CA LEU A 109 14.86 27.04 10.44
C LEU A 109 14.92 26.83 11.97
N LYS A 110 14.49 27.84 12.77
CA LYS A 110 14.37 27.70 14.22
C LYS A 110 13.30 26.68 14.60
N CYS A 111 12.18 26.63 13.88
CA CYS A 111 11.16 25.58 14.06
C CYS A 111 11.76 24.19 13.83
N SER A 112 12.50 24.02 12.74
CA SER A 112 13.18 22.74 12.43
C SER A 112 14.18 22.36 13.52
N HIS A 113 14.95 23.32 14.05
CA HIS A 113 15.89 23.08 15.14
C HIS A 113 15.20 22.65 16.44
N ALA A 114 14.16 23.40 16.87
CA ALA A 114 13.39 23.06 18.06
C ALA A 114 12.70 21.70 17.92
N PHE A 115 12.15 21.41 16.71
CA PHE A 115 11.58 20.11 16.40
C PHE A 115 12.62 18.98 16.55
N ASN A 116 13.84 19.15 16.03
CA ASN A 116 14.89 18.16 16.13
C ASN A 116 15.30 17.86 17.59
N ILE A 117 15.32 18.89 18.47
CA ILE A 117 15.57 18.70 19.89
C ILE A 117 14.45 17.84 20.51
N LEU A 118 13.19 18.19 20.27
CA LEU A 118 12.04 17.43 20.79
C LEU A 118 12.03 15.98 20.26
N ASP A 119 12.41 15.78 19.02
CA ASP A 119 12.50 14.46 18.38
C ASP A 119 13.63 13.63 19.01
N SER A 120 14.81 14.21 19.21
CA SER A 120 15.95 13.57 19.89
C SER A 120 15.64 13.23 21.35
N ARG A 121 14.81 14.07 22.03
CA ARG A 121 14.28 13.79 23.38
C ARG A 121 13.16 12.75 23.38
N ASN A 122 12.83 12.17 22.25
CA ASN A 122 11.69 11.28 22.07
C ASN A 122 10.34 11.85 22.57
N ALA A 123 10.20 13.17 22.51
CA ALA A 123 9.04 13.90 23.03
C ALA A 123 7.91 14.04 22.01
N ILE A 124 8.12 13.60 20.77
CA ILE A 124 7.17 13.74 19.65
C ILE A 124 6.78 12.37 19.11
N GLY A 125 5.49 12.02 19.24
CA GLY A 125 4.93 10.81 18.64
C GLY A 125 4.74 10.92 17.11
N GLN A 126 4.44 9.79 16.45
CA GLN A 126 4.30 9.74 14.99
C GLN A 126 3.26 10.73 14.44
N THR A 127 2.15 10.90 15.12
CA THR A 127 1.06 11.80 14.73
C THR A 127 1.51 13.27 14.79
N GLU A 128 2.13 13.65 15.89
CA GLU A 128 2.64 15.01 16.09
C GLU A 128 3.81 15.32 15.15
N ARG A 129 4.68 14.34 14.89
CA ARG A 129 5.75 14.44 13.90
C ARG A 129 5.20 14.75 12.51
N ALA A 130 4.17 14.02 12.07
CA ALA A 130 3.53 14.25 10.77
C ALA A 130 2.91 15.66 10.69
N ARG A 131 2.28 16.14 11.76
CA ARG A 131 1.69 17.48 11.86
C ARG A 131 2.76 18.58 11.81
N ALA A 132 3.84 18.43 12.58
CA ALA A 132 4.95 19.39 12.61
C ALA A 132 5.62 19.49 11.23
N PHE A 133 5.88 18.37 10.55
CA PHE A 133 6.38 18.38 9.19
C PHE A 133 5.43 19.03 8.19
N ALA A 134 4.12 18.78 8.29
CA ALA A 134 3.13 19.42 7.42
C ALA A 134 3.13 20.94 7.61
N LYS A 135 3.20 21.40 8.85
CA LYS A 135 3.25 22.83 9.20
C LYS A 135 4.52 23.50 8.69
N MET A 136 5.69 22.90 8.97
CA MET A 136 6.97 23.43 8.48
C MET A 136 7.03 23.48 6.95
N ARG A 137 6.49 22.46 6.25
CA ARG A 137 6.39 22.47 4.78
C ARG A 137 5.48 23.60 4.29
N SER A 138 4.34 23.84 4.93
CA SER A 138 3.46 24.96 4.56
C SER A 138 4.18 26.30 4.70
N LEU A 139 4.80 26.53 5.85
CA LEU A 139 5.57 27.77 6.09
C LEU A 139 6.74 27.95 5.09
N ALA A 140 7.45 26.85 4.79
CA ALA A 140 8.52 26.88 3.80
C ALA A 140 8.00 27.17 2.38
N HIS A 141 6.80 26.66 2.04
CA HIS A 141 6.12 26.99 0.78
C HIS A 141 5.77 28.48 0.70
N ASP A 142 5.12 29.02 1.72
CA ASP A 142 4.69 30.41 1.75
C ASP A 142 5.90 31.36 1.68
N VAL A 143 7.00 31.02 2.34
CA VAL A 143 8.27 31.76 2.24
C VAL A 143 8.84 31.70 0.82
N ALA A 144 8.84 30.52 0.18
CA ALA A 144 9.34 30.34 -1.16
C ALA A 144 8.50 31.10 -2.21
N GLU A 145 7.17 31.11 -2.05
CA GLU A 145 6.24 31.88 -2.88
C GLU A 145 6.56 33.37 -2.82
N LEU A 146 6.66 33.94 -1.62
CA LEU A 146 7.01 35.35 -1.43
C LEU A 146 8.40 35.69 -1.97
N TRP A 147 9.34 34.75 -1.88
CA TRP A 147 10.68 34.94 -2.44
C TRP A 147 10.66 34.98 -3.98
N LEU A 148 9.89 34.09 -4.61
CA LEU A 148 9.70 34.08 -6.06
C LEU A 148 9.02 35.36 -6.56
N GLU A 149 7.98 35.84 -5.87
CA GLU A 149 7.34 37.11 -6.19
C GLU A 149 8.36 38.26 -6.19
N ARG A 150 9.17 38.37 -5.13
CA ARG A 150 10.21 39.41 -5.03
C ARG A 150 11.26 39.33 -6.14
N ARG A 151 11.66 38.11 -6.49
CA ARG A 151 12.62 37.94 -7.62
C ARG A 151 12.02 38.41 -8.92
N THR A 152 10.73 38.11 -9.14
CA THR A 152 10.02 38.55 -10.35
C THR A 152 9.87 40.06 -10.37
N GLU A 153 9.48 40.67 -9.25
CA GLU A 153 9.38 42.14 -9.12
C GLU A 153 10.74 42.84 -9.37
N ALA A 154 11.82 42.22 -8.91
CA ALA A 154 13.18 42.74 -9.08
C ALA A 154 13.76 42.53 -10.52
N GLY A 155 13.04 41.81 -11.38
CA GLY A 155 13.51 41.50 -12.74
C GLY A 155 14.73 40.58 -12.78
N TYR A 156 14.82 39.63 -11.81
CA TYR A 156 15.90 38.62 -11.74
C TYR A 156 17.31 39.18 -11.78
N PRO A 157 17.73 40.03 -10.85
CA PRO A 157 19.00 40.74 -10.88
C PRO A 157 20.26 39.84 -10.87
N LEU A 158 20.10 38.57 -10.46
CA LEU A 158 21.16 37.55 -10.53
C LEU A 158 21.11 36.72 -11.83
N GLY A 159 20.25 37.13 -12.77
CA GLY A 159 20.01 36.43 -14.02
C GLY A 159 19.00 35.30 -13.92
N GLU A 160 18.46 34.90 -15.04
CA GLU A 160 17.70 33.71 -15.25
C GLU A 160 18.63 32.57 -15.66
N VAL A 161 18.33 31.35 -15.18
CA VAL A 161 19.05 30.15 -15.64
C VAL A 161 18.58 29.84 -17.06
N GLU A 162 19.45 29.96 -18.05
CA GLU A 162 19.11 29.49 -19.39
C GLU A 162 18.85 27.98 -19.37
N PRO A 163 17.77 27.51 -19.98
CA PRO A 163 17.54 26.08 -20.12
C PRO A 163 18.74 25.45 -20.83
N LEU A 164 19.31 24.40 -20.27
CA LEU A 164 20.37 23.65 -20.94
C LEU A 164 19.89 23.28 -22.35
N ALA A 165 20.58 23.73 -23.36
CA ALA A 165 20.28 23.39 -24.73
C ALA A 165 20.18 21.89 -24.87
N SER A 166 19.02 21.39 -25.30
CA SER A 166 18.83 19.97 -25.50
C SER A 166 19.88 19.50 -26.51
N ARG A 167 20.75 18.57 -26.11
CA ARG A 167 21.57 17.85 -27.06
C ARG A 167 20.61 17.28 -28.11
N GLN A 168 20.66 17.77 -29.34
CA GLN A 168 19.89 17.14 -30.40
C GLN A 168 20.33 15.68 -30.46
N ALA A 169 19.37 14.79 -30.27
CA ALA A 169 19.61 13.38 -30.44
C ALA A 169 20.13 13.17 -31.86
N ARG A 170 21.25 12.47 -32.00
CA ARG A 170 21.75 12.07 -33.33
C ARG A 170 20.69 11.16 -33.94
N THR A 171 20.07 11.56 -35.02
CA THR A 171 19.09 10.78 -35.75
C THR A 171 19.73 9.45 -36.17
N THR A 172 19.31 8.34 -35.63
CA THR A 172 19.64 7.02 -36.22
C THR A 172 18.90 6.91 -37.53
N VAL A 173 19.63 6.54 -38.58
CA VAL A 173 18.99 6.21 -39.86
C VAL A 173 18.07 5.00 -39.62
N ALA A 174 16.78 5.14 -39.92
CA ALA A 174 15.84 4.03 -39.80
C ALA A 174 16.30 2.89 -40.72
N GLU A 175 16.59 1.73 -40.12
CA GLU A 175 16.87 0.52 -40.89
C GLU A 175 15.55 -0.01 -41.47
N ILE A 176 15.61 -0.65 -42.66
CA ILE A 176 14.42 -1.24 -43.26
C ILE A 176 13.92 -2.37 -42.36
N ALA A 177 12.63 -2.36 -42.03
CA ALA A 177 12.02 -3.42 -41.23
C ALA A 177 12.18 -4.80 -41.86
N PRO A 178 12.32 -5.89 -41.07
CA PRO A 178 12.29 -7.24 -41.58
C PRO A 178 11.02 -7.49 -42.41
N GLN A 179 11.11 -8.34 -43.44
CA GLN A 179 9.96 -8.72 -44.28
C GLN A 179 9.23 -9.95 -43.75
N VAL A 180 9.80 -10.62 -42.75
CA VAL A 180 9.26 -11.82 -42.08
C VAL A 180 9.14 -11.56 -40.59
N PRO A 181 8.25 -12.27 -39.86
CA PRO A 181 8.19 -12.18 -38.42
C PRO A 181 9.55 -12.40 -37.77
N ALA A 182 9.86 -11.60 -36.75
CA ALA A 182 11.15 -11.66 -36.06
C ALA A 182 10.96 -11.32 -34.58
N THR A 183 11.90 -11.71 -33.74
CA THR A 183 11.89 -11.36 -32.33
C THR A 183 12.15 -9.86 -32.15
N PHE A 184 11.28 -9.17 -31.39
CA PHE A 184 11.52 -7.81 -30.94
C PHE A 184 12.15 -7.83 -29.54
N LEU A 185 13.27 -7.17 -29.40
CA LEU A 185 13.97 -6.91 -28.14
C LEU A 185 13.84 -5.45 -27.75
N LEU A 186 13.37 -5.20 -26.54
CA LEU A 186 13.45 -3.91 -25.87
C LEU A 186 14.29 -4.08 -24.59
N GLU A 187 15.41 -3.35 -24.47
CA GLU A 187 16.15 -3.24 -23.23
C GLU A 187 16.19 -1.76 -22.79
N ILE A 188 15.75 -1.52 -21.55
CA ILE A 188 15.80 -0.21 -20.88
C ILE A 188 16.90 -0.27 -19.85
N GLY A 189 18.05 0.36 -20.13
CA GLY A 189 19.18 0.38 -19.22
C GLY A 189 19.13 1.55 -18.27
N THR A 190 19.21 1.29 -16.97
CA THR A 190 19.02 2.29 -15.91
C THR A 190 20.21 2.34 -14.94
N GLU A 191 20.26 3.34 -14.08
CA GLU A 191 20.96 3.22 -12.80
C GLU A 191 20.15 2.26 -11.89
N GLU A 192 20.76 1.77 -10.78
CA GLU A 192 20.17 0.73 -9.96
C GLU A 192 18.75 1.08 -9.46
N LEU A 193 17.77 0.35 -9.96
CA LEU A 193 16.38 0.46 -9.54
C LEU A 193 16.21 -0.12 -8.11
N PRO A 194 15.34 0.46 -7.29
CA PRO A 194 14.89 -0.20 -6.07
C PRO A 194 14.30 -1.58 -6.38
N ALA A 195 14.52 -2.57 -5.52
CA ALA A 195 14.07 -3.94 -5.76
C ALA A 195 12.56 -4.04 -6.08
N ALA A 196 11.73 -3.30 -5.33
CA ALA A 196 10.28 -3.27 -5.57
C ALA A 196 9.89 -2.60 -6.89
N ASP A 197 10.68 -1.63 -7.38
CA ASP A 197 10.41 -0.96 -8.66
C ASP A 197 10.76 -1.87 -9.84
N VAL A 198 11.74 -2.78 -9.68
CA VAL A 198 11.99 -3.84 -10.68
C VAL A 198 10.76 -4.72 -10.82
N ASP A 199 10.20 -5.23 -9.70
CA ASP A 199 9.00 -6.09 -9.73
C ASP A 199 7.80 -5.36 -10.37
N ILE A 200 7.57 -4.08 -10.00
CA ILE A 200 6.49 -3.26 -10.57
C ILE A 200 6.65 -3.13 -12.10
N ALA A 201 7.86 -2.85 -12.56
CA ALA A 201 8.10 -2.66 -13.99
C ALA A 201 7.98 -3.97 -14.79
N LEU A 202 8.50 -5.08 -14.27
CA LEU A 202 8.39 -6.39 -14.91
C LEU A 202 6.93 -6.82 -15.03
N GLN A 203 6.15 -6.73 -13.95
CA GLN A 203 4.73 -7.05 -13.96
C GLN A 203 3.96 -6.15 -14.95
N PHE A 204 4.24 -4.84 -14.96
CA PHE A 204 3.62 -3.92 -15.89
C PHE A 204 3.90 -4.28 -17.36
N PHE A 205 5.14 -4.64 -17.70
CA PHE A 205 5.47 -5.03 -19.08
C PHE A 205 4.83 -6.37 -19.46
N GLU A 206 4.76 -7.31 -18.54
CA GLU A 206 4.10 -8.61 -18.75
C GLU A 206 2.60 -8.44 -19.06
N ASP A 207 1.93 -7.53 -18.35
CA ASP A 207 0.49 -7.28 -18.51
C ASP A 207 0.16 -6.36 -19.70
N GLU A 208 0.91 -5.24 -19.85
CA GLU A 208 0.54 -4.17 -20.77
C GLU A 208 1.13 -4.34 -22.19
N LEU A 209 2.31 -4.91 -22.33
CA LEU A 209 2.92 -5.02 -23.66
C LEU A 209 2.09 -5.87 -24.62
N PRO A 210 1.59 -7.07 -24.24
CA PRO A 210 0.71 -7.86 -25.11
C PRO A 210 -0.58 -7.13 -25.46
N ARG A 211 -1.20 -6.43 -24.49
CA ARG A 211 -2.43 -5.67 -24.70
C ARG A 211 -2.24 -4.54 -25.72
N ARG A 212 -1.12 -3.81 -25.58
CA ARG A 212 -0.81 -2.71 -26.50
C ARG A 212 -0.49 -3.20 -27.90
N LEU A 213 0.29 -4.27 -28.04
CA LEU A 213 0.58 -4.89 -29.33
C LEU A 213 -0.72 -5.34 -30.03
N ALA A 214 -1.63 -5.98 -29.30
CA ALA A 214 -2.94 -6.36 -29.82
C ALA A 214 -3.79 -5.13 -30.21
N ALA A 215 -3.83 -4.08 -29.39
CA ALA A 215 -4.53 -2.84 -29.71
C ALA A 215 -3.97 -2.15 -30.96
N TRP A 216 -2.66 -2.25 -31.18
CA TRP A 216 -1.98 -1.78 -32.38
C TRP A 216 -2.01 -2.80 -33.54
N ARG A 217 -2.74 -3.90 -33.40
CA ARG A 217 -2.91 -4.95 -34.45
C ARG A 217 -1.58 -5.47 -34.98
N LEU A 218 -0.62 -5.70 -34.07
CA LEU A 218 0.66 -6.34 -34.35
C LEU A 218 0.61 -7.78 -33.83
N PRO A 219 0.40 -8.77 -34.69
CA PRO A 219 0.43 -10.19 -34.33
C PRO A 219 1.79 -10.60 -33.78
N HIS A 220 1.79 -11.39 -32.71
CA HIS A 220 2.98 -11.96 -32.07
C HIS A 220 2.61 -13.28 -31.37
N GLU A 221 3.59 -14.10 -31.00
CA GLU A 221 3.34 -15.36 -30.32
C GLU A 221 3.47 -15.25 -28.82
N GLY A 222 4.64 -14.86 -28.30
CA GLY A 222 4.90 -14.81 -26.87
C GLY A 222 5.55 -13.49 -26.44
N VAL A 223 5.42 -13.17 -25.16
CA VAL A 223 6.14 -12.07 -24.53
C VAL A 223 6.88 -12.62 -23.33
N GLN A 224 8.20 -12.46 -23.31
CA GLN A 224 9.05 -12.79 -22.18
C GLN A 224 9.59 -11.50 -21.57
N VAL A 225 9.44 -11.34 -20.26
CA VAL A 225 9.95 -10.19 -19.52
C VAL A 225 11.01 -10.64 -18.52
N MET A 226 12.13 -9.96 -18.54
CA MET A 226 13.28 -10.23 -17.67
C MET A 226 13.80 -8.91 -17.11
N GLY A 227 14.57 -8.95 -16.02
CA GLY A 227 15.17 -7.74 -15.50
C GLY A 227 16.18 -7.98 -14.39
N THR A 228 17.03 -6.98 -14.25
CA THR A 228 18.03 -6.85 -13.18
C THR A 228 17.88 -5.47 -12.53
N PRO A 229 18.58 -5.14 -11.44
CA PRO A 229 18.52 -3.78 -10.91
C PRO A 229 18.89 -2.69 -11.92
N ARG A 230 19.60 -3.00 -12.99
CA ARG A 230 20.10 -2.00 -13.96
C ARG A 230 19.49 -2.11 -15.35
N ARG A 231 18.61 -3.06 -15.60
CA ARG A 231 17.94 -3.24 -16.90
C ARG A 231 16.60 -3.88 -16.79
N LEU A 232 15.69 -3.43 -17.62
CA LEU A 232 14.40 -4.06 -17.86
C LEU A 232 14.40 -4.53 -19.29
N ILE A 233 13.98 -5.77 -19.53
CA ILE A 233 14.06 -6.44 -20.82
C ILE A 233 12.70 -7.00 -21.17
N ALA A 234 12.20 -6.69 -22.37
CA ALA A 234 11.05 -7.36 -22.95
C ALA A 234 11.45 -7.95 -24.30
N MET A 235 11.11 -9.23 -24.50
CA MET A 235 11.28 -9.93 -25.76
C MET A 235 9.92 -10.38 -26.27
N VAL A 236 9.59 -10.05 -27.50
CA VAL A 236 8.34 -10.44 -28.17
C VAL A 236 8.67 -11.37 -29.31
N GLU A 237 8.22 -12.61 -29.20
CA GLU A 237 8.51 -13.65 -30.17
C GLU A 237 7.63 -13.50 -31.42
N ASN A 238 8.22 -13.78 -32.61
CA ASN A 238 7.54 -13.80 -33.91
C ASN A 238 6.62 -12.56 -34.13
N LEU A 239 7.11 -11.36 -33.82
CA LEU A 239 6.38 -10.11 -34.07
C LEU A 239 6.25 -9.91 -35.59
N ALA A 240 5.02 -9.68 -36.05
CA ALA A 240 4.71 -9.48 -37.47
C ALA A 240 5.43 -8.24 -38.01
N PRO A 241 5.86 -8.24 -39.28
CA PRO A 241 6.57 -7.09 -39.92
C PRO A 241 5.67 -5.87 -40.14
N HIS A 242 4.35 -6.04 -40.16
CA HIS A 242 3.36 -5.01 -40.39
C HIS A 242 2.14 -5.25 -39.50
N GLN A 243 1.39 -4.18 -39.21
CA GLN A 243 0.03 -4.31 -38.71
C GLN A 243 -0.87 -5.06 -39.70
N GLU A 244 -1.88 -5.71 -39.20
CA GLU A 244 -2.97 -6.21 -40.04
C GLU A 244 -3.69 -5.04 -40.73
N ASP A 245 -4.01 -5.23 -42.02
CA ASP A 245 -4.80 -4.24 -42.76
C ASP A 245 -6.17 -4.05 -42.12
N MET A 246 -6.65 -2.83 -42.05
CA MET A 246 -7.95 -2.52 -41.51
C MET A 246 -8.93 -2.23 -42.62
N GLU A 247 -9.96 -3.07 -42.74
CA GLU A 247 -11.09 -2.77 -43.59
C GLU A 247 -12.11 -1.93 -42.81
N SER A 248 -12.46 -0.80 -43.36
CA SER A 248 -13.52 0.07 -42.84
C SER A 248 -14.61 0.22 -43.87
N VAL A 249 -15.84 -0.03 -43.47
CA VAL A 249 -17.03 0.22 -44.33
C VAL A 249 -17.62 1.57 -43.94
N ILE A 250 -17.44 2.56 -44.81
CA ILE A 250 -17.97 3.89 -44.60
C ILE A 250 -19.37 3.95 -45.21
N ARG A 251 -20.38 4.08 -44.36
CA ARG A 251 -21.78 4.16 -44.74
C ARG A 251 -22.09 5.53 -45.30
N GLY A 252 -22.76 5.56 -46.48
CA GLY A 252 -23.25 6.71 -47.17
C GLY A 252 -24.77 6.86 -47.12
N PRO A 253 -25.39 7.60 -48.09
CA PRO A 253 -26.82 7.78 -48.21
C PRO A 253 -27.54 6.46 -48.52
N GLN A 254 -28.86 6.44 -48.33
CA GLN A 254 -29.70 5.29 -48.74
C GLN A 254 -29.59 5.07 -50.23
N VAL A 255 -29.61 3.80 -50.67
CA VAL A 255 -29.54 3.43 -52.09
C VAL A 255 -30.58 4.15 -52.93
N ALA A 256 -31.83 4.29 -52.44
CA ALA A 256 -32.94 5.05 -53.10
C ALA A 256 -32.66 6.54 -53.27
N LEU A 257 -31.71 7.11 -52.47
CA LEU A 257 -31.28 8.53 -52.62
C LEU A 257 -30.00 8.63 -53.46
N ALA A 258 -29.20 7.60 -53.46
CA ALA A 258 -27.90 7.55 -54.15
C ALA A 258 -28.02 7.16 -55.63
N PHE A 259 -29.07 6.40 -56.03
CA PHE A 259 -29.33 5.97 -57.40
C PHE A 259 -30.78 6.26 -57.81
N ASP A 260 -31.02 6.55 -59.09
CA ASP A 260 -32.35 6.69 -59.67
C ASP A 260 -32.96 5.30 -60.03
N ASN A 261 -34.21 5.27 -60.50
CA ASN A 261 -34.90 4.04 -60.87
C ASN A 261 -34.27 3.32 -62.09
N GLU A 262 -33.39 3.96 -62.85
CA GLU A 262 -32.65 3.42 -63.99
C GLU A 262 -31.25 2.99 -63.56
N GLY A 263 -30.91 3.10 -62.23
CA GLY A 263 -29.60 2.68 -61.69
C GLY A 263 -28.45 3.69 -61.92
N ARG A 264 -28.76 4.91 -62.37
CA ARG A 264 -27.78 6.00 -62.56
C ARG A 264 -27.55 6.73 -61.23
N ALA A 265 -26.32 7.13 -60.97
CA ALA A 265 -25.98 7.85 -59.73
C ALA A 265 -26.65 9.22 -59.66
N SER A 266 -27.30 9.52 -58.57
CA SER A 266 -27.79 10.83 -58.23
C SER A 266 -26.64 11.75 -57.78
N LYS A 267 -26.94 13.07 -57.66
CA LYS A 267 -25.98 14.02 -57.06
C LYS A 267 -25.53 13.60 -55.66
N ALA A 268 -26.37 12.89 -54.88
CA ALA A 268 -26.03 12.38 -53.56
C ALA A 268 -25.05 11.21 -53.64
N GLY A 269 -25.24 10.27 -54.57
CA GLY A 269 -24.33 9.17 -54.83
C GLY A 269 -22.97 9.62 -55.35
N GLU A 270 -23.00 10.52 -56.38
CA GLU A 270 -21.77 11.13 -56.91
C GLU A 270 -21.00 11.95 -55.84
N GLY A 271 -21.73 12.73 -55.03
CA GLY A 271 -21.15 13.52 -53.95
C GLY A 271 -20.48 12.65 -52.91
N PHE A 272 -21.13 11.55 -52.52
CA PHE A 272 -20.53 10.58 -51.58
C PHE A 272 -19.31 9.89 -52.17
N ALA A 273 -19.38 9.36 -53.39
CA ALA A 273 -18.24 8.74 -54.08
C ALA A 273 -17.03 9.71 -54.14
N ARG A 274 -17.29 10.97 -54.57
CA ARG A 274 -16.25 12.02 -54.64
C ARG A 274 -15.70 12.34 -53.27
N SER A 275 -16.50 12.43 -52.20
CA SER A 275 -16.03 12.70 -50.83
C SER A 275 -15.14 11.58 -50.29
N GLN A 276 -15.37 10.35 -50.77
CA GLN A 276 -14.57 9.19 -50.38
C GLN A 276 -13.40 8.91 -51.34
N GLY A 277 -13.26 9.67 -52.43
CA GLY A 277 -12.16 9.54 -53.40
C GLY A 277 -12.27 8.30 -54.28
N VAL A 278 -13.49 7.77 -54.52
CA VAL A 278 -13.75 6.59 -55.30
C VAL A 278 -14.66 6.88 -56.48
N SER A 279 -14.68 5.97 -57.50
CA SER A 279 -15.66 6.04 -58.55
C SER A 279 -17.05 5.57 -58.10
N VAL A 280 -18.08 6.02 -58.74
CA VAL A 280 -19.50 5.62 -58.43
C VAL A 280 -19.66 4.10 -58.54
N ASP A 281 -18.98 3.46 -59.45
CA ASP A 281 -18.98 2.00 -59.67
C ASP A 281 -18.34 1.20 -58.51
N ALA A 282 -17.59 1.85 -57.67
CA ALA A 282 -16.97 1.24 -56.50
C ALA A 282 -17.87 1.34 -55.23
N LEU A 283 -19.07 1.89 -55.33
CA LEU A 283 -20.05 1.92 -54.26
C LEU A 283 -20.69 0.55 -54.07
N GLU A 284 -20.55 -0.03 -52.88
CA GLU A 284 -21.21 -1.29 -52.48
C GLU A 284 -22.56 -0.99 -51.86
N ARG A 285 -23.48 -1.97 -51.86
CA ARG A 285 -24.76 -1.91 -51.14
C ARG A 285 -24.62 -2.59 -49.78
N LEU A 286 -24.99 -1.91 -48.74
CA LEU A 286 -24.99 -2.40 -47.35
C LEU A 286 -26.45 -2.43 -46.86
N ALA A 287 -26.95 -3.61 -46.52
CA ALA A 287 -28.25 -3.78 -45.88
C ALA A 287 -28.10 -3.50 -44.38
N ASP A 288 -29.02 -2.69 -43.83
CA ASP A 288 -29.11 -2.39 -42.40
C ASP A 288 -30.63 -2.36 -42.03
N GLY A 289 -31.08 -3.51 -41.52
CA GLY A 289 -32.52 -3.76 -41.32
C GLY A 289 -33.30 -3.77 -42.65
N ASP A 290 -34.41 -3.06 -42.68
CA ASP A 290 -35.29 -2.92 -43.88
C ASP A 290 -34.78 -1.88 -44.90
N ARG A 291 -33.57 -1.35 -44.71
CA ARG A 291 -33.02 -0.27 -45.55
C ARG A 291 -31.68 -0.66 -46.14
N GLU A 292 -31.48 -0.27 -47.41
CA GLU A 292 -30.17 -0.41 -48.09
C GLU A 292 -29.49 0.97 -48.18
N TYR A 293 -28.19 0.97 -47.89
CA TYR A 293 -27.31 2.14 -47.98
C TYR A 293 -26.19 1.90 -48.99
N VAL A 294 -25.70 2.94 -49.60
CA VAL A 294 -24.41 2.84 -50.29
C VAL A 294 -23.29 2.86 -49.28
N ALA A 295 -22.24 2.13 -49.54
CA ALA A 295 -21.07 2.08 -48.70
C ALA A 295 -19.79 2.02 -49.53
N VAL A 296 -18.70 2.48 -48.94
CA VAL A 296 -17.37 2.32 -49.52
C VAL A 296 -16.53 1.51 -48.56
N ARG A 297 -15.97 0.40 -49.07
CA ARG A 297 -15.00 -0.38 -48.37
C ARG A 297 -13.60 0.24 -48.58
N LYS A 298 -12.95 0.74 -47.50
CA LYS A 298 -11.59 1.24 -47.53
C LYS A 298 -10.68 0.28 -46.79
N THR A 299 -9.64 -0.15 -47.46
CA THR A 299 -8.54 -0.87 -46.84
C THR A 299 -7.44 0.12 -46.46
N GLN A 300 -7.25 0.36 -45.17
CA GLN A 300 -6.11 1.06 -44.68
C GLN A 300 -4.96 0.04 -44.49
N LYS A 301 -3.92 0.21 -45.24
CA LYS A 301 -2.74 -0.64 -45.10
C LYS A 301 -2.12 -0.47 -43.73
N GLY A 302 -1.71 -1.60 -43.12
CA GLY A 302 -1.02 -1.60 -41.83
C GLY A 302 0.32 -0.85 -41.92
N GLN A 303 0.66 -0.15 -40.86
CA GLN A 303 1.99 0.46 -40.70
C GLN A 303 3.05 -0.62 -40.49
N THR A 304 4.30 -0.32 -40.76
CA THR A 304 5.42 -1.22 -40.44
C THR A 304 5.60 -1.35 -38.93
N SER A 305 6.10 -2.47 -38.46
CA SER A 305 6.39 -2.68 -37.04
C SER A 305 7.37 -1.66 -36.47
N ASN A 306 8.33 -1.18 -37.27
CA ASN A 306 9.25 -0.12 -36.86
C ASN A 306 8.52 1.19 -36.55
N GLU A 307 7.55 1.58 -37.37
CA GLU A 307 6.74 2.79 -37.14
C GLU A 307 5.89 2.65 -35.87
N VAL A 308 5.19 1.52 -35.74
CA VAL A 308 4.36 1.24 -34.59
C VAL A 308 5.17 1.21 -33.29
N LEU A 309 6.27 0.49 -33.25
CA LEU A 309 7.10 0.36 -32.07
C LEU A 309 7.75 1.70 -31.68
N ALA A 310 8.12 2.54 -32.68
CA ALA A 310 8.64 3.88 -32.41
C ALA A 310 7.64 4.79 -31.68
N GLU A 311 6.33 4.59 -31.87
CA GLU A 311 5.27 5.31 -31.17
C GLU A 311 4.82 4.63 -29.87
N LEU A 312 4.73 3.31 -29.86
CA LEU A 312 4.26 2.51 -28.72
C LEU A 312 5.24 2.55 -27.55
N VAL A 313 6.54 2.35 -27.79
CA VAL A 313 7.52 2.18 -26.72
C VAL A 313 7.65 3.44 -25.84
N PRO A 314 7.72 4.67 -26.37
CA PRO A 314 7.75 5.87 -25.53
C PRO A 314 6.56 5.95 -24.58
N THR A 315 5.35 5.68 -25.06
CA THR A 315 4.14 5.70 -24.22
C THR A 315 4.15 4.59 -23.16
N LEU A 316 4.67 3.41 -23.50
CA LEU A 316 4.84 2.31 -22.56
C LEU A 316 5.79 2.71 -21.43
N LEU A 317 6.89 3.42 -21.72
CA LEU A 317 7.85 3.86 -20.72
C LEU A 317 7.29 4.95 -19.80
N ASP A 318 6.49 5.87 -20.33
CA ASP A 318 5.89 6.96 -19.57
C ASP A 318 4.79 6.45 -18.59
N ASP A 319 4.17 5.34 -18.90
CA ASP A 319 3.04 4.77 -18.12
C ASP A 319 3.46 3.77 -17.04
N VAL A 320 4.76 3.46 -16.85
CA VAL A 320 5.20 2.54 -15.80
C VAL A 320 4.80 3.09 -14.42
N PRO A 321 4.01 2.37 -13.62
CA PRO A 321 3.37 2.91 -12.41
C PRO A 321 4.28 2.91 -11.18
N PHE A 322 5.45 3.50 -11.28
CA PHE A 322 6.34 3.64 -10.14
C PHE A 322 5.70 4.46 -9.02
N LYS A 323 5.86 4.02 -7.79
CA LYS A 323 5.38 4.78 -6.62
C LYS A 323 6.03 6.15 -6.50
N ARG A 324 7.28 6.26 -6.95
CA ARG A 324 8.05 7.51 -7.01
C ARG A 324 8.87 7.51 -8.29
N SER A 325 8.69 8.54 -9.09
CA SER A 325 9.51 8.81 -10.28
C SER A 325 10.07 10.23 -10.18
N MET A 326 11.18 10.46 -10.89
CA MET A 326 11.85 11.74 -10.89
C MET A 326 12.16 12.16 -12.34
N ARG A 327 12.15 13.46 -12.60
CA ARG A 327 12.62 14.04 -13.85
C ARG A 327 14.14 14.14 -13.78
N TRP A 328 14.82 13.29 -14.50
CA TRP A 328 16.28 13.20 -14.45
C TRP A 328 16.98 14.17 -15.42
N ARG A 329 16.20 14.88 -16.24
CA ARG A 329 16.74 15.79 -17.27
C ARG A 329 15.98 17.10 -17.28
N PRO A 330 16.69 18.25 -17.35
CA PRO A 330 16.09 19.57 -17.41
C PRO A 330 15.21 19.74 -18.66
N GLY A 331 14.13 20.48 -18.54
CA GLY A 331 13.28 20.83 -19.68
C GLY A 331 12.57 19.65 -20.37
N ARG A 332 12.50 18.46 -19.72
CA ARG A 332 11.87 17.25 -20.26
C ARG A 332 10.73 16.79 -19.35
N SER A 333 9.64 16.33 -19.99
CA SER A 333 8.49 15.76 -19.27
C SER A 333 8.73 14.32 -18.80
N THR A 334 9.73 13.62 -19.40
CA THR A 334 10.00 12.22 -19.09
C THR A 334 10.48 12.02 -17.65
N SER A 335 9.83 11.10 -16.94
CA SER A 335 10.18 10.74 -15.57
C SER A 335 10.33 9.22 -15.45
N PHE A 336 11.22 8.77 -14.56
CA PHE A 336 11.45 7.35 -14.28
C PHE A 336 11.93 7.17 -12.83
N SER A 337 11.85 5.96 -12.28
CA SER A 337 12.32 5.71 -10.90
C SER A 337 13.80 6.05 -10.73
N ARG A 338 14.64 5.69 -11.69
CA ARG A 338 16.08 6.02 -11.76
C ARG A 338 16.43 6.50 -13.16
N PRO A 339 17.59 7.20 -13.34
CA PRO A 339 18.02 7.66 -14.66
C PRO A 339 18.11 6.53 -15.67
N VAL A 340 17.40 6.65 -16.79
CA VAL A 340 17.61 5.77 -17.94
C VAL A 340 18.86 6.21 -18.67
N ARG A 341 19.78 5.27 -18.91
CA ARG A 341 21.11 5.53 -19.45
C ARG A 341 21.31 5.11 -20.90
N TRP A 342 20.60 4.06 -21.33
CA TRP A 342 20.63 3.57 -22.71
C TRP A 342 19.33 2.86 -23.05
N LEU A 343 19.04 2.78 -24.34
CA LEU A 343 17.92 2.01 -24.88
C LEU A 343 18.46 1.08 -25.98
N VAL A 344 18.03 -0.18 -25.93
CA VAL A 344 18.18 -1.12 -27.07
C VAL A 344 16.78 -1.43 -27.57
N ALA A 345 16.59 -1.30 -28.88
CA ALA A 345 15.38 -1.77 -29.54
C ALA A 345 15.78 -2.42 -30.88
N LEU A 346 15.60 -3.72 -30.96
CA LEU A 346 15.93 -4.53 -32.14
C LEU A 346 14.72 -5.34 -32.58
N LEU A 347 14.49 -5.41 -33.88
CA LEU A 347 13.57 -6.36 -34.49
C LEU A 347 14.40 -7.29 -35.38
N GLY A 348 14.63 -8.52 -34.92
CA GLY A 348 15.65 -9.41 -35.47
C GLY A 348 17.05 -8.78 -35.31
N ASP A 349 17.72 -8.55 -36.46
CA ASP A 349 19.03 -7.90 -36.53
C ASP A 349 18.96 -6.39 -36.79
N ARG A 350 17.76 -5.79 -36.90
CA ARG A 350 17.54 -4.41 -37.28
C ARG A 350 17.21 -3.51 -36.09
N VAL A 351 17.79 -2.31 -36.08
CA VAL A 351 17.48 -1.32 -35.03
C VAL A 351 16.12 -0.68 -35.30
N VAL A 352 15.24 -0.72 -34.31
CA VAL A 352 13.98 0.04 -34.29
C VAL A 352 14.26 1.43 -33.72
N PRO A 353 13.98 2.54 -34.45
CA PRO A 353 14.37 3.89 -34.06
C PRO A 353 13.42 4.46 -33.00
N VAL A 354 13.52 4.00 -31.76
CA VAL A 354 12.74 4.52 -30.62
C VAL A 354 13.45 5.73 -30.05
N GLN A 355 12.72 6.82 -29.89
CA GLN A 355 13.18 8.01 -29.17
C GLN A 355 12.35 8.22 -27.90
N TRP A 356 13.02 8.30 -26.75
CA TRP A 356 12.39 8.65 -25.47
C TRP A 356 13.22 9.73 -24.77
N GLY A 357 12.64 10.92 -24.66
CA GLY A 357 13.38 12.09 -24.22
C GLY A 357 14.52 12.45 -25.19
N ASP A 358 15.75 12.43 -24.71
CA ASP A 358 16.97 12.63 -25.49
C ASP A 358 17.74 11.34 -25.78
N LEU A 359 17.17 10.19 -25.36
CA LEU A 359 17.71 8.89 -25.67
C LEU A 359 17.15 8.37 -26.99
N ILE A 360 18.02 7.78 -27.77
CA ILE A 360 17.67 7.06 -28.97
C ILE A 360 18.16 5.64 -28.83
N SER A 361 17.31 4.70 -29.22
CA SER A 361 17.64 3.28 -29.21
C SER A 361 18.79 2.94 -30.15
N GLY A 362 19.51 1.89 -29.83
CA GLY A 362 20.58 1.34 -30.62
C GLY A 362 20.62 -0.18 -30.41
N ARG A 363 21.79 -0.77 -30.74
CA ARG A 363 22.07 -2.19 -30.51
C ARG A 363 23.12 -2.45 -29.44
N ARG A 364 23.46 -1.43 -28.64
CA ARG A 364 24.55 -1.49 -27.68
C ARG A 364 24.02 -1.60 -26.27
N THR A 365 24.35 -2.69 -25.58
CA THR A 365 24.08 -2.88 -24.15
C THR A 365 25.33 -2.64 -23.31
N ARG A 366 25.17 -2.44 -22.01
CA ARG A 366 26.26 -2.26 -21.05
C ARG A 366 26.43 -3.50 -20.20
N LEU A 367 27.65 -3.88 -19.93
CA LEU A 367 28.00 -4.98 -19.04
C LEU A 367 27.96 -4.55 -17.57
N ALA A 368 28.24 -5.50 -16.66
CA ALA A 368 28.33 -5.24 -15.23
C ALA A 368 29.30 -4.09 -14.95
N ARG A 369 28.95 -3.21 -13.97
CA ARG A 369 29.79 -2.08 -13.58
C ARG A 369 31.06 -2.62 -12.91
N GLN A 370 32.19 -2.38 -13.56
CA GLN A 370 33.54 -2.65 -13.02
C GLN A 370 34.23 -1.32 -12.70
N LEU A 371 35.30 -1.37 -11.89
CA LEU A 371 36.04 -0.18 -11.46
C LEU A 371 36.63 0.63 -12.64
N ASP A 372 36.83 0.01 -13.81
CA ASP A 372 37.48 0.60 -14.98
C ASP A 372 36.58 0.97 -16.15
N ALA A 373 35.38 1.48 -15.89
CA ALA A 373 34.35 1.87 -16.86
C ALA A 373 33.44 0.74 -17.34
N ALA A 374 32.16 1.06 -17.54
CA ALA A 374 31.17 0.12 -18.05
C ALA A 374 31.51 -0.25 -19.50
N ALA A 375 31.95 -1.49 -19.72
CA ALA A 375 32.16 -2.02 -21.06
C ALA A 375 30.80 -2.09 -21.78
N GLU A 376 30.79 -1.61 -23.04
CA GLU A 376 29.64 -1.69 -23.93
C GLU A 376 29.86 -2.78 -24.95
N ILE A 377 28.80 -3.49 -25.33
CA ILE A 377 28.85 -4.57 -26.31
C ILE A 377 27.69 -4.44 -27.29
N ASP A 378 27.94 -4.69 -28.57
CA ASP A 378 26.94 -4.68 -29.62
C ASP A 378 26.17 -6.04 -29.65
N ILE A 379 24.85 -5.97 -29.72
CA ILE A 379 23.96 -7.13 -29.87
C ILE A 379 23.76 -7.35 -31.38
N SER A 380 24.12 -8.53 -31.87
CA SER A 380 24.01 -8.85 -33.29
C SER A 380 22.57 -9.09 -33.72
N CYS A 381 21.81 -9.89 -32.93
CA CYS A 381 20.41 -10.19 -33.13
C CYS A 381 19.66 -10.17 -31.80
N ALA A 382 18.37 -9.84 -31.83
CA ALA A 382 17.51 -9.82 -30.65
C ALA A 382 17.55 -11.13 -29.85
N ASP A 383 17.52 -12.27 -30.53
CA ASP A 383 17.55 -13.60 -29.92
C ASP A 383 18.83 -13.94 -29.16
N ASP A 384 19.95 -13.31 -29.53
CA ASP A 384 21.24 -13.53 -28.88
C ASP A 384 21.36 -12.86 -27.51
N HIS A 385 20.50 -11.90 -27.21
CA HIS A 385 20.68 -10.99 -26.09
C HIS A 385 20.76 -11.69 -24.72
N PRO A 386 19.86 -12.60 -24.30
CA PRO A 386 19.96 -13.25 -23.00
C PRO A 386 21.21 -14.14 -22.89
N VAL A 387 21.60 -14.79 -23.99
CA VAL A 387 22.81 -15.63 -24.05
C VAL A 387 24.05 -14.77 -23.93
N LEU A 388 24.06 -13.60 -24.59
CA LEU A 388 25.14 -12.62 -24.51
C LEU A 388 25.35 -12.13 -23.08
N LEU A 389 24.28 -11.77 -22.36
CA LEU A 389 24.35 -11.34 -20.96
C LEU A 389 24.92 -12.44 -20.06
N ARG A 390 24.48 -13.70 -20.21
CA ARG A 390 24.98 -14.84 -19.43
C ARG A 390 26.44 -15.14 -19.69
N ARG A 391 26.93 -14.96 -20.93
CA ARG A 391 28.37 -15.08 -21.24
C ARG A 391 29.24 -14.05 -20.50
N HIS A 392 28.62 -12.97 -20.08
CA HIS A 392 29.26 -11.93 -19.26
C HIS A 392 28.84 -11.95 -17.78
N ASP A 393 28.45 -13.13 -17.30
CA ASP A 393 28.06 -13.41 -15.91
C ASP A 393 26.82 -12.63 -15.44
N ILE A 394 26.01 -12.07 -16.31
CA ILE A 394 24.75 -11.40 -15.98
C ILE A 394 23.58 -12.37 -16.21
N GLU A 395 22.85 -12.73 -15.17
CA GLU A 395 21.63 -13.50 -15.30
C GLU A 395 20.41 -12.55 -15.41
N PRO A 396 19.81 -12.40 -16.59
CA PRO A 396 18.70 -11.47 -16.77
C PRO A 396 17.38 -12.01 -16.20
N ASP A 397 17.20 -13.34 -16.15
CA ASP A 397 15.98 -13.96 -15.67
C ASP A 397 15.94 -13.96 -14.13
N PRO A 398 14.98 -13.24 -13.50
CA PRO A 398 14.89 -13.16 -12.05
C PRO A 398 14.54 -14.50 -11.40
N VAL A 399 13.80 -15.39 -12.08
CA VAL A 399 13.46 -16.72 -11.55
C VAL A 399 14.71 -17.58 -11.44
N VAL A 400 15.52 -17.61 -12.50
CA VAL A 400 16.80 -18.35 -12.54
C VAL A 400 17.75 -17.75 -11.50
N ARG A 401 17.87 -16.42 -11.45
CA ARG A 401 18.75 -15.71 -10.52
C ARG A 401 18.37 -15.99 -9.07
N LYS A 402 17.08 -15.98 -8.74
CA LYS A 402 16.57 -16.34 -7.40
C LYS A 402 16.91 -17.77 -7.04
N SER A 403 16.74 -18.70 -7.98
CA SER A 403 17.08 -20.11 -7.77
C SER A 403 18.57 -20.31 -7.47
N ILE A 404 19.45 -19.62 -8.21
CA ILE A 404 20.91 -19.63 -7.93
C ILE A 404 21.20 -19.13 -6.52
N ILE A 405 20.61 -17.99 -6.11
CA ILE A 405 20.80 -17.42 -4.78
C ILE A 405 20.38 -18.42 -3.72
N VAL A 406 19.15 -18.92 -3.78
CA VAL A 406 18.61 -19.84 -2.75
C VAL A 406 19.47 -21.12 -2.68
N HIS A 407 19.81 -21.71 -3.82
CA HIS A 407 20.62 -22.92 -3.86
C HIS A 407 21.99 -22.73 -3.19
N VAL A 408 22.70 -21.64 -3.53
CA VAL A 408 24.06 -21.43 -2.99
C VAL A 408 24.00 -21.00 -1.51
N VAL A 409 23.01 -20.18 -1.11
CA VAL A 409 22.82 -19.78 0.29
C VAL A 409 22.51 -21.00 1.16
N SER A 410 21.58 -21.88 0.73
CA SER A 410 21.27 -23.11 1.47
C SER A 410 22.47 -24.05 1.58
N ARG A 411 23.28 -24.17 0.52
CA ARG A 411 24.53 -24.97 0.58
C ARG A 411 25.51 -24.39 1.59
N LEU A 412 25.74 -23.08 1.59
CA LEU A 412 26.63 -22.42 2.55
C LEU A 412 26.12 -22.54 3.98
N ALA A 413 24.81 -22.52 4.20
CA ALA A 413 24.21 -22.77 5.51
C ALA A 413 24.46 -24.22 5.97
N ALA A 414 24.31 -25.20 5.06
CA ALA A 414 24.57 -26.60 5.35
C ALA A 414 26.07 -26.87 5.70
N ASP A 415 27.01 -26.14 5.09
CA ASP A 415 28.45 -26.23 5.40
C ASP A 415 28.75 -25.96 6.89
N VAL A 416 27.93 -25.14 7.56
CA VAL A 416 27.99 -24.85 9.01
C VAL A 416 26.92 -25.60 9.82
N LYS A 417 26.33 -26.66 9.25
CA LYS A 417 25.31 -27.52 9.87
C LYS A 417 24.03 -26.75 10.26
N GLY A 418 23.69 -25.74 9.53
CA GLY A 418 22.48 -24.95 9.70
C GLY A 418 21.61 -24.94 8.45
N ASP A 419 20.49 -24.24 8.54
CA ASP A 419 19.56 -24.01 7.44
C ASP A 419 19.06 -22.56 7.46
N ILE A 420 18.51 -22.10 6.36
CA ILE A 420 17.81 -20.81 6.27
C ILE A 420 16.31 -21.04 6.54
N ASP A 421 15.67 -20.05 7.15
CA ASP A 421 14.21 -20.11 7.32
C ASP A 421 13.51 -20.20 5.95
N ALA A 422 12.71 -21.25 5.75
CA ALA A 422 12.10 -21.56 4.45
C ALA A 422 11.13 -20.48 3.97
N HIS A 423 10.37 -19.86 4.88
CA HIS A 423 9.39 -18.82 4.54
C HIS A 423 10.06 -17.46 4.40
N ASP A 424 10.76 -17.05 5.40
CA ASP A 424 11.43 -15.76 5.48
C ASP A 424 12.62 -15.66 4.51
N GLY A 425 13.33 -16.76 4.29
CA GLY A 425 14.44 -16.87 3.34
C GLY A 425 13.98 -16.67 1.88
N GLN A 426 12.80 -17.18 1.52
CA GLN A 426 12.23 -17.00 0.17
C GLN A 426 11.82 -15.54 -0.11
N SER A 427 11.28 -14.84 0.91
CA SER A 427 10.95 -13.41 0.81
C SER A 427 12.19 -12.55 0.64
N LEU A 428 13.22 -12.78 1.46
CA LEU A 428 14.49 -12.07 1.38
C LEU A 428 15.23 -12.38 0.05
N ALA A 429 15.19 -13.62 -0.43
CA ALA A 429 15.76 -14.01 -1.71
C ALA A 429 15.10 -13.25 -2.87
N GLY A 430 13.78 -13.01 -2.81
CA GLY A 430 13.07 -12.17 -3.79
C GLY A 430 13.64 -10.75 -3.83
N GLU A 431 13.77 -10.11 -2.66
CA GLU A 431 14.34 -8.76 -2.57
C GLU A 431 15.80 -8.73 -3.08
N VAL A 432 16.63 -9.66 -2.62
CA VAL A 432 18.06 -9.73 -2.98
C VAL A 432 18.26 -10.01 -4.46
N THR A 433 17.38 -10.81 -5.09
CA THR A 433 17.38 -11.08 -6.54
C THR A 433 17.38 -9.78 -7.36
N ASN A 434 16.62 -8.78 -6.90
CA ASN A 434 16.51 -7.50 -7.58
C ASN A 434 17.56 -6.45 -7.12
N LEU A 435 18.54 -6.88 -6.32
CA LEU A 435 19.68 -6.04 -5.92
C LEU A 435 20.99 -6.42 -6.65
N VAL A 436 21.01 -7.56 -7.33
CA VAL A 436 22.24 -8.10 -7.97
C VAL A 436 21.97 -8.53 -9.41
N GLU A 437 22.97 -8.38 -10.28
CA GLU A 437 22.97 -8.93 -11.66
C GLU A 437 23.73 -10.27 -11.72
N THR A 438 24.78 -10.37 -10.89
CA THR A 438 25.69 -11.50 -10.78
C THR A 438 25.78 -11.91 -9.33
N PRO A 439 24.94 -12.82 -8.85
CA PRO A 439 24.91 -13.17 -7.42
C PRO A 439 26.18 -13.91 -7.00
N THR A 440 26.86 -13.39 -5.98
CA THR A 440 28.02 -14.02 -5.33
C THR A 440 27.77 -14.14 -3.83
N PRO A 441 27.12 -15.23 -3.37
CA PRO A 441 26.92 -15.47 -1.94
C PRO A 441 28.22 -15.72 -1.19
N VAL A 442 28.35 -15.10 -0.01
CA VAL A 442 29.53 -15.18 0.88
C VAL A 442 29.07 -15.49 2.29
N LEU A 443 29.62 -16.56 2.88
CA LEU A 443 29.40 -16.95 4.27
C LEU A 443 30.25 -16.05 5.17
N GLY A 444 29.64 -15.46 6.20
CA GLY A 444 30.25 -14.69 7.27
C GLY A 444 29.88 -15.24 8.63
N ALA A 445 30.59 -14.76 9.65
CA ALA A 445 30.36 -15.10 11.06
C ALA A 445 30.32 -13.83 11.92
N PHE A 446 29.76 -13.94 13.11
CA PHE A 446 29.83 -12.94 14.16
C PHE A 446 30.13 -13.57 15.51
N ASP A 447 30.51 -12.76 16.48
CA ASP A 447 30.90 -13.27 17.80
C ASP A 447 29.70 -13.91 18.53
N GLU A 448 29.87 -15.14 19.02
CA GLU A 448 28.85 -15.90 19.76
C GLU A 448 28.30 -15.16 20.99
N ARG A 449 29.07 -14.22 21.56
CA ARG A 449 28.59 -13.38 22.68
C ARG A 449 27.27 -12.63 22.36
N HIS A 450 27.01 -12.35 21.09
CA HIS A 450 25.80 -11.66 20.66
C HIS A 450 24.56 -12.56 20.69
N LEU A 451 24.69 -13.88 20.71
CA LEU A 451 23.58 -14.81 20.82
C LEU A 451 22.77 -14.69 22.14
N ARG A 452 23.32 -13.97 23.16
CA ARG A 452 22.57 -13.58 24.37
C ARG A 452 21.43 -12.57 24.11
N LEU A 453 21.51 -11.87 22.99
CA LEU A 453 20.56 -10.82 22.60
C LEU A 453 19.26 -11.44 22.06
N PRO A 454 18.14 -10.69 22.07
CA PRO A 454 16.91 -11.19 21.51
C PRO A 454 17.05 -11.61 20.04
N LEU A 455 16.67 -12.84 19.72
CA LEU A 455 16.70 -13.39 18.36
C LEU A 455 16.10 -12.43 17.34
N GLN A 456 14.92 -11.86 17.66
CA GLN A 456 14.19 -10.98 16.77
C GLN A 456 14.94 -9.67 16.46
N ALA A 457 15.72 -9.16 17.43
CA ALA A 457 16.56 -7.98 17.22
C ALA A 457 17.73 -8.30 16.27
N LEU A 458 18.45 -9.40 16.51
CA LEU A 458 19.55 -9.84 15.65
C LEU A 458 19.06 -10.09 14.22
N VAL A 459 17.97 -10.83 14.07
CA VAL A 459 17.37 -11.16 12.76
C VAL A 459 16.90 -9.89 12.04
N THR A 460 16.30 -8.93 12.77
CA THR A 460 15.86 -7.67 12.17
C THR A 460 17.03 -6.86 11.62
N VAL A 461 18.12 -6.77 12.36
CA VAL A 461 19.35 -6.11 11.89
C VAL A 461 19.90 -6.81 10.64
N MET A 462 20.05 -8.12 10.68
CA MET A 462 20.58 -8.88 9.54
C MET A 462 19.69 -8.73 8.30
N ARG A 463 18.39 -8.95 8.44
CA ARG A 463 17.48 -9.00 7.27
C ARG A 463 17.07 -7.63 6.77
N LYS A 464 16.58 -6.75 7.66
CA LYS A 464 16.00 -5.47 7.24
C LYS A 464 17.02 -4.39 6.98
N GLN A 465 18.12 -4.38 7.76
CA GLN A 465 19.14 -3.35 7.58
C GLN A 465 20.24 -3.78 6.61
N GLN A 466 20.67 -5.07 6.66
CA GLN A 466 21.81 -5.53 5.90
C GLN A 466 21.47 -6.48 4.72
N ARG A 467 20.25 -7.01 4.63
CA ARG A 467 19.82 -8.04 3.65
C ARG A 467 20.67 -9.30 3.72
N TYR A 468 21.09 -9.69 4.92
CA TYR A 468 21.79 -10.94 5.17
C TYR A 468 20.80 -12.05 5.51
N PHE A 469 21.14 -13.26 5.12
CA PHE A 469 20.40 -14.47 5.44
C PHE A 469 20.91 -15.03 6.78
N PRO A 470 20.11 -14.97 7.86
CA PRO A 470 20.43 -15.63 9.12
C PRO A 470 20.45 -17.14 8.92
N ILE A 471 21.32 -17.83 9.64
CA ILE A 471 21.41 -19.30 9.62
C ILE A 471 20.93 -19.84 10.95
N TYR A 472 20.06 -20.84 10.91
CA TYR A 472 19.42 -21.43 12.08
C TYR A 472 19.83 -22.88 12.25
N GLN A 473 19.83 -23.35 13.51
CA GLN A 473 19.89 -24.78 13.85
C GLN A 473 18.51 -25.43 13.57
N ALA A 474 18.48 -26.77 13.58
CA ALA A 474 17.25 -27.53 13.39
C ALA A 474 16.17 -27.27 14.46
N ASP A 475 16.57 -26.81 15.64
CA ASP A 475 15.68 -26.42 16.75
C ASP A 475 15.17 -24.97 16.67
N GLY A 476 15.54 -24.24 15.61
CA GLY A 476 15.16 -22.84 15.37
C GLY A 476 16.05 -21.80 16.06
N ASN A 477 17.09 -22.20 16.80
CA ASN A 477 18.04 -21.28 17.37
C ASN A 477 18.98 -20.70 16.30
N LEU A 478 19.39 -19.44 16.46
CA LEU A 478 20.30 -18.78 15.54
C LEU A 478 21.73 -19.34 15.72
N LEU A 479 22.38 -19.61 14.59
CA LEU A 479 23.85 -19.85 14.57
C LEU A 479 24.60 -18.52 14.46
N PRO A 480 25.84 -18.41 14.93
CA PRO A 480 26.66 -17.21 14.80
C PRO A 480 27.21 -17.04 13.38
N HIS A 481 26.35 -17.26 12.39
CA HIS A 481 26.67 -17.25 10.97
C HIS A 481 25.56 -16.56 10.15
N PHE A 482 25.97 -15.99 9.04
CA PHE A 482 25.04 -15.40 8.05
C PHE A 482 25.58 -15.57 6.63
N VAL A 483 24.71 -15.43 5.64
CA VAL A 483 25.15 -15.32 4.25
C VAL A 483 24.75 -13.94 3.72
N THR A 484 25.71 -13.24 3.13
CA THR A 484 25.49 -12.04 2.31
C THR A 484 25.61 -12.37 0.83
N VAL A 485 24.97 -11.60 -0.04
CA VAL A 485 25.05 -11.77 -1.50
C VAL A 485 25.65 -10.52 -2.12
N ALA A 486 26.90 -10.62 -2.52
CA ALA A 486 27.57 -9.56 -3.26
C ALA A 486 27.17 -9.59 -4.76
N ASN A 487 27.31 -8.45 -5.44
CA ASN A 487 27.07 -8.33 -6.87
C ASN A 487 28.40 -8.35 -7.65
N GLY A 488 28.54 -9.28 -8.59
CA GLY A 488 29.70 -9.38 -9.45
C GLY A 488 30.83 -10.30 -8.94
N LYS A 489 31.95 -10.30 -9.67
CA LYS A 489 33.15 -11.02 -9.28
C LYS A 489 33.91 -10.24 -8.22
N VAL A 490 33.82 -10.67 -6.98
CA VAL A 490 34.41 -9.98 -5.80
C VAL A 490 35.45 -10.84 -5.09
N ASP A 491 36.39 -10.20 -4.38
CA ASP A 491 37.21 -10.89 -3.40
C ASP A 491 36.33 -11.25 -2.19
N ARG A 492 36.05 -12.54 -2.07
CA ARG A 492 35.16 -13.06 -1.02
C ARG A 492 35.71 -12.81 0.39
N THR A 493 37.01 -12.73 0.56
CA THR A 493 37.65 -12.48 1.86
C THR A 493 37.45 -11.03 2.29
N VAL A 494 37.66 -10.10 1.37
CA VAL A 494 37.44 -8.66 1.62
C VAL A 494 35.95 -8.40 1.92
N VAL A 495 35.06 -8.95 1.11
CA VAL A 495 33.60 -8.83 1.33
C VAL A 495 33.19 -9.41 2.67
N ARG A 496 33.67 -10.61 3.02
CA ARG A 496 33.34 -11.25 4.30
C ARG A 496 33.79 -10.38 5.47
N THR A 497 35.07 -9.99 5.50
CA THR A 497 35.63 -9.20 6.62
C THR A 497 34.92 -7.86 6.78
N GLY A 498 34.58 -7.18 5.66
CA GLY A 498 33.83 -5.93 5.71
C GLY A 498 32.42 -6.09 6.28
N ASN A 499 31.70 -7.13 5.84
CA ASN A 499 30.32 -7.38 6.32
C ASN A 499 30.30 -7.88 7.78
N GLU A 500 31.30 -8.68 8.22
CA GLU A 500 31.46 -9.08 9.61
C GLU A 500 31.70 -7.87 10.51
N ALA A 501 32.57 -6.92 10.11
CA ALA A 501 32.83 -5.69 10.84
C ALA A 501 31.58 -4.78 10.96
N VAL A 502 30.78 -4.66 9.89
CA VAL A 502 29.53 -3.90 9.93
C VAL A 502 28.54 -4.55 10.90
N LEU A 503 28.41 -5.87 10.85
CA LEU A 503 27.47 -6.58 11.72
C LEU A 503 27.88 -6.51 13.18
N GLU A 504 29.19 -6.63 13.48
CA GLU A 504 29.74 -6.48 14.83
C GLU A 504 29.39 -5.10 15.41
N ALA A 505 29.60 -4.03 14.66
CA ALA A 505 29.22 -2.68 15.09
C ALA A 505 27.73 -2.55 15.40
N ARG A 506 26.87 -3.08 14.53
CA ARG A 506 25.40 -3.05 14.73
C ARG A 506 24.95 -3.87 15.93
N PHE A 507 25.57 -5.02 16.15
CA PHE A 507 25.24 -5.86 17.30
C PHE A 507 25.79 -5.28 18.62
N ALA A 508 26.87 -4.53 18.58
CA ALA A 508 27.33 -3.76 19.74
C ALA A 508 26.32 -2.68 20.15
N ASP A 509 25.73 -1.98 19.17
CA ASP A 509 24.62 -1.03 19.43
C ASP A 509 23.40 -1.74 20.07
N VAL A 510 22.97 -2.85 19.49
CA VAL A 510 21.85 -3.66 20.03
C VAL A 510 22.16 -4.14 21.45
N ALA A 511 23.39 -4.56 21.72
CA ALA A 511 23.81 -4.99 23.06
C ALA A 511 23.73 -3.84 24.07
N PHE A 512 24.17 -2.65 23.70
CA PHE A 512 24.08 -1.46 24.54
C PHE A 512 22.61 -1.10 24.86
N PHE A 513 21.72 -1.09 23.85
CA PHE A 513 20.29 -0.84 24.07
C PHE A 513 19.67 -1.90 24.98
N TRP A 514 19.98 -3.18 24.73
CA TRP A 514 19.47 -4.29 25.51
C TRP A 514 19.87 -4.20 26.99
N ASP A 515 21.14 -3.96 27.28
CA ASP A 515 21.66 -3.92 28.64
C ASP A 515 21.07 -2.71 29.41
N ARG A 516 20.90 -1.56 28.75
CA ARG A 516 20.27 -0.35 29.34
C ARG A 516 18.78 -0.56 29.59
N ASP A 517 18.05 -1.14 28.65
CA ASP A 517 16.62 -1.38 28.78
C ASP A 517 16.32 -2.38 29.90
N LEU A 518 17.14 -3.44 30.05
CA LEU A 518 17.01 -4.39 31.17
C LEU A 518 17.29 -3.79 32.54
N ALA A 519 18.09 -2.75 32.61
CA ALA A 519 18.34 -2.02 33.85
C ALA A 519 17.19 -1.08 34.24
N THR A 520 16.27 -0.80 33.31
CA THR A 520 15.14 0.12 33.51
C THR A 520 13.87 -0.64 33.89
N PRO A 521 13.25 -0.38 35.06
CA PRO A 521 11.99 -1.02 35.45
C PRO A 521 10.88 -0.75 34.45
N LEU A 522 10.00 -1.74 34.14
CA LEU A 522 8.88 -1.58 33.21
C LEU A 522 7.94 -0.44 33.60
N ALA A 523 7.70 -0.23 34.90
CA ALA A 523 6.88 0.86 35.41
C ALA A 523 7.49 2.23 35.10
N GLN A 524 8.83 2.34 35.09
CA GLN A 524 9.52 3.56 34.70
C GLN A 524 9.40 3.78 33.19
N MET A 525 9.60 2.76 32.34
CA MET A 525 9.39 2.87 30.89
C MET A 525 7.94 3.30 30.57
N SER A 526 6.96 2.72 31.31
CA SER A 526 5.55 3.15 31.18
C SER A 526 5.35 4.60 31.60
N ALA A 527 6.09 5.09 32.62
CA ALA A 527 6.02 6.49 33.04
C ALA A 527 6.64 7.44 32.01
N GLU A 528 7.73 7.05 31.33
CA GLU A 528 8.39 7.84 30.29
C GLU A 528 7.46 8.11 29.08
N LEU A 529 6.43 7.30 28.85
CA LEU A 529 5.40 7.57 27.83
C LEU A 529 4.67 8.89 28.05
N GLU A 530 4.78 9.51 29.24
CA GLU A 530 4.25 10.85 29.52
C GLU A 530 4.92 11.91 28.66
N HIS A 531 6.21 11.71 28.36
CA HIS A 531 7.01 12.64 27.57
C HIS A 531 6.82 12.47 26.07
N LEU A 532 6.27 11.33 25.64
CA LEU A 532 5.99 11.04 24.23
C LEU A 532 4.57 11.53 23.89
N THR A 533 4.46 12.65 23.20
CA THR A 533 3.17 13.23 22.79
C THR A 533 2.50 12.36 21.73
N PHE A 534 1.26 11.96 22.00
CA PHE A 534 0.42 11.31 20.97
C PHE A 534 -0.13 12.34 19.97
N GLU A 535 -0.88 13.30 20.45
CA GLU A 535 -1.39 14.48 19.75
C GLU A 535 -1.69 15.58 20.78
N SER A 536 -1.41 16.85 20.46
CA SER A 536 -1.44 17.97 21.41
C SER A 536 -2.74 18.12 22.21
N ARG A 537 -3.89 17.80 21.60
CA ARG A 537 -5.21 17.88 22.24
C ARG A 537 -5.63 16.57 22.90
N LEU A 538 -4.95 15.47 22.58
CA LEU A 538 -5.28 14.12 23.03
C LEU A 538 -4.34 13.60 24.12
N GLY A 539 -3.30 14.39 24.46
CA GLY A 539 -2.34 14.07 25.49
C GLY A 539 -1.16 13.21 25.04
N SER A 540 -0.52 12.57 26.01
CA SER A 540 0.66 11.74 25.83
C SER A 540 0.31 10.31 25.37
N MET A 541 1.37 9.55 24.99
CA MET A 541 1.24 8.10 24.76
C MET A 541 0.85 7.34 26.04
N ARG A 542 1.18 7.87 27.22
CA ARG A 542 0.72 7.32 28.50
C ARG A 542 -0.78 7.47 28.68
N ASP A 543 -1.31 8.64 28.35
CA ASP A 543 -2.76 8.88 28.39
C ASP A 543 -3.49 7.95 27.42
N ARG A 544 -2.94 7.78 26.22
CA ARG A 544 -3.45 6.83 25.24
C ARG A 544 -3.40 5.38 25.75
N ALA A 545 -2.29 4.94 26.32
CA ALA A 545 -2.15 3.60 26.89
C ALA A 545 -3.19 3.34 28.02
N ARG A 546 -3.44 4.34 28.87
CA ARG A 546 -4.51 4.26 29.90
C ARG A 546 -5.89 4.10 29.26
N ARG A 547 -6.23 4.88 28.24
CA ARG A 547 -7.51 4.76 27.53
C ARG A 547 -7.68 3.39 26.90
N ILE A 548 -6.65 2.86 26.24
CA ILE A 548 -6.66 1.49 25.68
C ILE A 548 -7.02 0.48 26.77
N GLY A 549 -6.38 0.55 27.93
CA GLY A 549 -6.66 -0.34 29.05
C GLY A 549 -8.12 -0.23 29.55
N VAL A 550 -8.63 0.99 29.70
CA VAL A 550 -10.01 1.24 30.14
C VAL A 550 -11.02 0.73 29.11
N VAL A 551 -10.81 1.00 27.83
CA VAL A 551 -11.67 0.52 26.74
C VAL A 551 -11.66 -1.02 26.66
N ALA A 552 -10.48 -1.65 26.78
CA ALA A 552 -10.37 -3.11 26.79
C ALA A 552 -11.14 -3.74 27.96
N MET A 553 -11.06 -3.15 29.17
CA MET A 553 -11.82 -3.61 30.33
C MET A 553 -13.33 -3.42 30.15
N GLY A 554 -13.77 -2.26 29.63
CA GLY A 554 -15.18 -2.01 29.35
C GLY A 554 -15.76 -2.98 28.30
N LEU A 555 -14.96 -3.34 27.27
CA LEU A 555 -15.35 -4.37 26.30
C LEU A 555 -15.37 -5.77 26.94
N ALA A 556 -14.43 -6.08 27.83
CA ALA A 556 -14.39 -7.34 28.58
C ALA A 556 -15.65 -7.53 29.44
N ASP A 557 -16.11 -6.45 30.09
CA ASP A 557 -17.37 -6.46 30.87
C ASP A 557 -18.60 -6.72 30.00
N LYS A 558 -18.69 -6.03 28.85
CA LYS A 558 -19.81 -6.20 27.89
C LYS A 558 -19.85 -7.60 27.26
N LEU A 559 -18.72 -8.18 27.01
CA LEU A 559 -18.60 -9.54 26.47
C LEU A 559 -18.64 -10.64 27.52
N HIS A 560 -18.76 -10.28 28.81
CA HIS A 560 -18.78 -11.22 29.95
C HIS A 560 -17.58 -12.18 29.94
N LEU A 561 -16.37 -11.65 29.77
CA LEU A 561 -15.15 -12.43 29.71
C LEU A 561 -14.94 -13.29 30.95
N SER A 562 -14.24 -14.40 30.75
CA SER A 562 -13.83 -15.27 31.87
C SER A 562 -12.93 -14.52 32.86
N ALA A 563 -12.97 -14.88 34.14
CA ALA A 563 -12.13 -14.25 35.15
C ALA A 563 -10.62 -14.35 34.85
N PRO A 564 -10.08 -15.45 34.29
CA PRO A 564 -8.69 -15.55 33.87
C PRO A 564 -8.34 -14.53 32.75
N ASP A 565 -9.15 -14.44 31.70
CA ASP A 565 -8.89 -13.50 30.59
C ASP A 565 -8.94 -12.04 31.06
N ARG A 566 -9.92 -11.74 31.93
CA ARG A 566 -10.04 -10.43 32.56
C ARG A 566 -8.79 -10.07 33.37
N ALA A 567 -8.29 -10.99 34.21
CA ALA A 567 -7.09 -10.79 34.99
C ALA A 567 -5.86 -10.50 34.12
N VAL A 568 -5.74 -11.15 32.95
CA VAL A 568 -4.66 -10.87 32.00
C VAL A 568 -4.75 -9.42 31.51
N ILE A 569 -5.94 -8.93 31.13
CA ILE A 569 -6.13 -7.54 30.71
C ILE A 569 -5.81 -6.56 31.84
N GLU A 570 -6.26 -6.82 33.06
CA GLU A 570 -6.00 -5.98 34.24
C GLU A 570 -4.48 -5.81 34.51
N HIS A 571 -3.71 -6.90 34.34
CA HIS A 571 -2.26 -6.85 34.54
C HIS A 571 -1.51 -6.23 33.35
N ALA A 572 -2.01 -6.41 32.13
CA ALA A 572 -1.41 -5.85 30.92
C ALA A 572 -1.69 -4.35 30.76
N ALA A 573 -2.88 -3.88 31.14
CA ALA A 573 -3.35 -2.51 30.91
C ALA A 573 -2.36 -1.40 31.36
N PRO A 574 -1.71 -1.49 32.55
CA PRO A 574 -0.74 -0.49 32.99
C PRO A 574 0.54 -0.45 32.16
N LEU A 575 0.80 -1.51 31.41
CA LEU A 575 2.01 -1.74 30.62
C LEU A 575 1.79 -1.68 29.10
N VAL A 576 0.58 -1.35 28.65
CA VAL A 576 0.31 -1.21 27.19
C VAL A 576 1.29 -0.18 26.61
N LYS A 577 1.97 -0.57 25.53
CA LYS A 577 2.92 0.28 24.76
C LYS A 577 4.14 0.81 25.54
N PHE A 578 4.47 0.26 26.72
CA PHE A 578 5.60 0.73 27.52
C PHE A 578 6.93 0.64 26.77
N ASP A 579 7.06 -0.33 25.87
CA ASP A 579 8.27 -0.59 25.08
C ASP A 579 8.57 0.51 24.05
N LEU A 580 7.62 1.38 23.73
CA LEU A 580 7.88 2.57 22.91
C LEU A 580 8.88 3.54 23.56
N ALA A 581 9.06 3.45 24.87
CA ALA A 581 10.05 4.23 25.62
C ALA A 581 11.41 3.48 25.75
N SER A 582 11.50 2.23 25.29
CA SER A 582 12.77 1.48 25.31
C SER A 582 13.70 1.97 24.20
N MET A 583 15.01 1.96 24.47
CA MET A 583 16.00 2.31 23.45
C MET A 583 15.96 1.39 22.24
N MET A 584 15.72 0.09 22.47
CA MET A 584 15.60 -0.88 21.39
C MET A 584 14.47 -0.53 20.40
N VAL A 585 13.30 -0.13 20.88
CA VAL A 585 12.15 0.20 20.00
C VAL A 585 12.31 1.59 19.41
N ILE A 586 12.92 2.55 20.09
CA ILE A 586 13.26 3.87 19.55
C ILE A 586 14.13 3.70 18.30
N GLU A 587 15.18 2.88 18.38
CA GLU A 587 16.11 2.65 17.25
C GLU A 587 15.55 1.67 16.22
N ILE A 588 14.86 0.63 16.64
CA ILE A 588 14.29 -0.41 15.78
C ILE A 588 12.78 -0.50 16.01
N SER A 589 12.06 0.50 15.52
CA SER A 589 10.62 0.65 15.76
C SER A 589 9.76 -0.56 15.32
N SER A 590 10.25 -1.37 14.39
CA SER A 590 9.58 -2.61 13.97
C SER A 590 9.56 -3.70 15.03
N LEU A 591 10.29 -3.53 16.14
CA LEU A 591 10.29 -4.45 17.28
C LEU A 591 9.24 -4.09 18.34
N ALA A 592 8.44 -3.03 18.15
CA ALA A 592 7.33 -2.71 19.04
C ALA A 592 6.41 -3.94 19.23
N GLY A 593 5.96 -4.16 20.45
CA GLY A 593 5.22 -5.34 20.85
C GLY A 593 6.10 -6.58 21.07
N VAL A 594 7.03 -6.86 20.16
CA VAL A 594 8.00 -7.97 20.35
C VAL A 594 8.82 -7.73 21.60
N MET A 595 9.36 -6.52 21.75
CA MET A 595 10.15 -6.15 22.93
C MET A 595 9.28 -6.03 24.17
N ALA A 596 8.03 -5.59 24.04
CA ALA A 596 7.08 -5.60 25.16
C ALA A 596 6.95 -7.00 25.77
N ARG A 597 6.79 -8.03 24.94
CA ARG A 597 6.74 -9.41 25.39
C ARG A 597 8.03 -9.84 26.07
N ILE A 598 9.17 -9.63 25.40
CA ILE A 598 10.47 -10.10 25.88
C ILE A 598 10.85 -9.43 27.21
N TYR A 599 10.64 -8.12 27.33
CA TYR A 599 10.91 -7.41 28.59
C TYR A 599 9.96 -7.82 29.72
N ALA A 600 8.67 -8.05 29.41
CA ALA A 600 7.70 -8.55 30.38
C ALA A 600 8.08 -9.94 30.90
N GLU A 601 8.50 -10.86 30.02
CA GLU A 601 9.00 -12.19 30.38
C GLU A 601 10.28 -12.10 31.25
N LYS A 602 11.22 -11.23 30.89
CA LYS A 602 12.46 -10.99 31.67
C LYS A 602 12.21 -10.38 33.04
N ALA A 603 11.18 -9.55 33.15
CA ALA A 603 10.72 -9.00 34.44
C ALA A 603 9.92 -9.99 35.28
N GLY A 604 9.69 -11.23 34.81
CA GLY A 604 8.97 -12.29 35.54
C GLY A 604 7.46 -12.19 35.52
N LEU A 605 6.87 -11.42 34.58
CA LEU A 605 5.41 -11.38 34.39
C LEU A 605 4.88 -12.71 33.83
N PRO A 606 3.60 -13.05 34.11
CA PRO A 606 2.96 -14.21 33.52
C PRO A 606 3.07 -14.21 31.98
N LYS A 607 3.28 -15.37 31.38
CA LYS A 607 3.44 -15.50 29.92
C LYS A 607 2.22 -15.00 29.15
N GLU A 608 1.02 -15.18 29.70
CA GLU A 608 -0.24 -14.72 29.14
C GLU A 608 -0.28 -13.20 29.06
N VAL A 609 0.20 -12.50 30.10
CA VAL A 609 0.31 -11.03 30.13
C VAL A 609 1.33 -10.55 29.11
N ALA A 610 2.53 -11.16 29.09
CA ALA A 610 3.57 -10.81 28.12
C ALA A 610 3.10 -11.04 26.68
N ARG A 611 2.36 -12.12 26.43
CA ARG A 611 1.76 -12.39 25.12
C ARG A 611 0.70 -11.36 24.74
N ALA A 612 -0.19 -11.00 25.65
CA ALA A 612 -1.23 -10.02 25.39
C ALA A 612 -0.65 -8.62 25.06
N LEU A 613 0.47 -8.23 25.69
CA LEU A 613 1.20 -7.01 25.35
C LEU A 613 1.75 -7.03 23.92
N TYR A 614 2.30 -8.16 23.47
CA TYR A 614 2.72 -8.34 22.08
C TYR A 614 1.54 -8.29 21.11
N GLU A 615 0.47 -9.03 21.42
CA GLU A 615 -0.70 -9.16 20.56
C GLU A 615 -1.50 -7.85 20.44
N CYS A 616 -1.34 -6.92 21.37
CA CYS A 616 -1.92 -5.58 21.29
C CYS A 616 -1.44 -4.82 20.03
N GLU A 617 -0.24 -5.09 19.53
CA GLU A 617 0.29 -4.47 18.30
C GLU A 617 -0.19 -5.14 17.01
N LEU A 618 -0.76 -6.34 17.09
CA LEU A 618 -1.20 -7.12 15.93
C LEU A 618 -2.62 -6.76 15.47
N PRO A 619 -2.90 -6.79 14.15
CA PRO A 619 -1.96 -6.86 13.04
C PRO A 619 -1.31 -5.48 12.77
N ARG A 620 -0.03 -5.45 12.43
CA ARG A 620 0.71 -4.22 12.08
C ARG A 620 0.49 -3.80 10.62
N GLY A 621 -0.04 -4.69 9.80
CA GLY A 621 -0.34 -4.48 8.39
C GLY A 621 -1.37 -5.47 7.87
N ALA A 622 -1.80 -5.30 6.63
CA ALA A 622 -2.89 -6.08 6.03
C ALA A 622 -2.64 -7.61 6.01
N ASN A 623 -1.38 -8.02 5.89
CA ASN A 623 -0.96 -9.42 5.77
C ASN A 623 -0.21 -9.93 7.03
N ASP A 624 -0.30 -9.21 8.16
CA ASP A 624 0.32 -9.64 9.41
C ASP A 624 -0.54 -10.71 10.12
N THR A 625 0.07 -11.41 11.06
CA THR A 625 -0.64 -12.38 11.91
C THR A 625 -1.65 -11.67 12.81
N LEU A 626 -2.76 -12.33 13.09
CA LEU A 626 -3.78 -11.82 14.00
C LEU A 626 -3.49 -12.24 15.46
N PRO A 627 -3.93 -11.43 16.44
CA PRO A 627 -3.83 -11.80 17.84
C PRO A 627 -4.64 -13.07 18.11
N GLU A 628 -4.08 -13.98 18.91
CA GLU A 628 -4.66 -15.31 19.13
C GLU A 628 -5.44 -15.41 20.44
N THR A 629 -4.92 -14.78 21.52
CA THR A 629 -5.57 -14.86 22.84
C THR A 629 -6.74 -13.87 22.94
N THR A 630 -7.74 -14.22 23.74
CA THR A 630 -8.91 -13.34 23.95
C THR A 630 -8.50 -12.00 24.54
N ALA A 631 -7.60 -12.00 25.51
CA ALA A 631 -7.08 -10.78 26.13
C ALA A 631 -6.29 -9.91 25.13
N GLY A 632 -5.40 -10.53 24.33
CA GLY A 632 -4.65 -9.83 23.29
C GLY A 632 -5.53 -9.25 22.18
N ARG A 633 -6.54 -10.01 21.73
CA ARG A 633 -7.53 -9.53 20.75
C ARG A 633 -8.30 -8.31 21.27
N LEU A 634 -8.72 -8.31 22.54
CA LEU A 634 -9.42 -7.17 23.12
C LEU A 634 -8.54 -5.93 23.28
N LEU A 635 -7.29 -6.10 23.72
CA LEU A 635 -6.32 -5.00 23.76
C LEU A 635 -6.05 -4.44 22.38
N ALA A 636 -5.90 -5.31 21.37
CA ALA A 636 -5.70 -4.90 19.99
C ALA A 636 -6.92 -4.16 19.40
N VAL A 637 -8.14 -4.61 19.71
CA VAL A 637 -9.39 -3.91 19.35
C VAL A 637 -9.44 -2.53 20.01
N ALA A 638 -9.16 -2.46 21.31
CA ALA A 638 -9.18 -1.21 22.08
C ALA A 638 -8.14 -0.19 21.55
N ASP A 639 -6.93 -0.64 21.19
CA ASP A 639 -5.89 0.20 20.59
C ASP A 639 -6.36 0.84 19.28
N ARG A 640 -7.01 0.06 18.42
CA ARG A 640 -7.48 0.55 17.12
C ARG A 640 -8.72 1.44 17.26
N LEU A 641 -9.62 1.11 18.17
CA LEU A 641 -10.77 1.97 18.49
C LEU A 641 -10.31 3.31 19.04
N ASP A 642 -9.40 3.33 20.04
CA ASP A 642 -8.85 4.59 20.58
C ASP A 642 -8.23 5.44 19.46
N LEU A 643 -7.42 4.83 18.57
CA LEU A 643 -6.79 5.58 17.48
C LEU A 643 -7.81 6.21 16.53
N VAL A 644 -8.80 5.42 16.08
CA VAL A 644 -9.80 5.90 15.14
C VAL A 644 -10.67 6.97 15.78
N CYS A 645 -11.20 6.73 16.99
CA CYS A 645 -12.06 7.66 17.70
C CYS A 645 -11.33 8.97 18.03
N ALA A 646 -10.11 8.88 18.53
CA ALA A 646 -9.29 10.04 18.90
C ALA A 646 -9.00 10.95 17.69
N LEU A 647 -8.57 10.38 16.56
CA LEU A 647 -8.21 11.17 15.38
C LEU A 647 -9.43 11.78 14.67
N PHE A 648 -10.57 11.08 14.67
CA PHE A 648 -11.83 11.67 14.17
C PHE A 648 -12.27 12.85 15.04
N SER A 649 -12.20 12.73 16.37
CA SER A 649 -12.60 13.79 17.30
C SER A 649 -11.77 15.07 17.15
N VAL A 650 -10.52 14.96 16.68
CA VAL A 650 -9.66 16.13 16.40
C VAL A 650 -9.62 16.50 14.92
N LYS A 651 -10.52 15.98 14.08
CA LYS A 651 -10.64 16.24 12.65
C LYS A 651 -9.37 15.91 11.85
N ALA A 652 -8.66 14.85 12.27
CA ALA A 652 -7.47 14.33 11.61
C ALA A 652 -7.78 13.04 10.81
N GLN A 653 -9.00 12.93 10.29
CA GLN A 653 -9.43 11.81 9.45
C GLN A 653 -8.73 11.79 8.10
N PRO A 654 -8.61 10.61 7.46
CA PRO A 654 -7.97 10.49 6.16
C PRO A 654 -8.78 11.19 5.05
N THR A 655 -8.08 11.91 4.17
CA THR A 655 -8.68 12.61 3.03
C THR A 655 -8.12 12.08 1.70
N GLY A 656 -8.98 11.83 0.71
CA GLY A 656 -8.57 11.33 -0.61
C GLY A 656 -7.71 10.07 -0.51
N SER A 657 -6.52 10.06 -1.15
CA SER A 657 -5.54 8.96 -1.07
C SER A 657 -4.64 9.00 0.17
N ALA A 658 -4.58 10.13 0.89
CA ALA A 658 -3.68 10.31 2.03
C ALA A 658 -4.23 9.71 3.33
N ASP A 659 -3.40 8.94 4.03
CA ASP A 659 -3.66 8.38 5.37
C ASP A 659 -2.41 8.53 6.25
N PRO A 660 -2.00 9.77 6.56
CA PRO A 660 -0.74 10.03 7.25
C PRO A 660 -0.69 9.44 8.66
N PHE A 661 -1.84 9.23 9.28
CA PHE A 661 -1.97 8.75 10.65
C PHE A 661 -2.32 7.25 10.74
N GLY A 662 -2.50 6.57 9.60
CA GLY A 662 -2.81 5.14 9.58
C GLY A 662 -4.22 4.78 10.04
N VAL A 663 -5.17 5.71 9.99
CA VAL A 663 -6.55 5.49 10.43
C VAL A 663 -7.25 4.40 9.63
N ARG A 664 -7.01 4.35 8.30
CA ARG A 664 -7.55 3.27 7.44
C ARG A 664 -6.97 1.91 7.79
N ARG A 665 -5.66 1.88 8.08
CA ARG A 665 -4.98 0.64 8.53
C ARG A 665 -5.50 0.17 9.87
N ALA A 666 -5.73 1.10 10.81
CA ALA A 666 -6.29 0.78 12.12
C ALA A 666 -7.72 0.21 12.00
N ALA A 667 -8.58 0.84 11.18
CA ALA A 667 -9.93 0.33 10.93
C ALA A 667 -9.92 -1.05 10.24
N LEU A 668 -9.00 -1.28 9.28
CA LEU A 668 -8.83 -2.59 8.66
C LEU A 668 -8.38 -3.64 9.69
N GLY A 669 -7.37 -3.33 10.50
CA GLY A 669 -6.89 -4.24 11.55
C GLY A 669 -7.97 -4.56 12.60
N LEU A 670 -8.79 -3.57 12.98
CA LEU A 670 -9.97 -3.78 13.82
C LEU A 670 -10.91 -4.81 13.19
N LEU A 671 -11.26 -4.61 11.92
CA LEU A 671 -12.17 -5.52 11.20
C LEU A 671 -11.58 -6.93 11.07
N GLN A 672 -10.30 -7.05 10.70
CA GLN A 672 -9.64 -8.36 10.59
C GLN A 672 -9.70 -9.15 11.91
N ILE A 673 -9.56 -8.49 13.07
CA ILE A 673 -9.69 -9.14 14.38
C ILE A 673 -11.13 -9.58 14.66
N LEU A 674 -12.12 -8.72 14.30
CA LEU A 674 -13.54 -9.03 14.54
C LEU A 674 -14.09 -10.11 13.60
N LEU A 675 -13.55 -10.19 12.37
CA LEU A 675 -13.95 -11.15 11.35
C LEU A 675 -13.23 -12.51 11.48
N ASP A 676 -12.20 -12.60 12.35
CA ASP A 676 -11.41 -13.83 12.52
C ASP A 676 -12.26 -14.98 13.07
N THR A 677 -12.47 -15.98 12.22
CA THR A 677 -13.27 -17.19 12.51
C THR A 677 -12.43 -18.47 12.59
N HIS A 678 -11.10 -18.35 12.77
CA HIS A 678 -10.25 -19.55 12.86
C HIS A 678 -10.71 -20.50 13.94
N SER A 679 -10.70 -21.79 13.63
CA SER A 679 -11.23 -22.85 14.49
C SER A 679 -10.64 -22.79 15.90
N GLY A 680 -11.55 -22.77 16.89
CA GLY A 680 -11.22 -22.76 18.32
C GLY A 680 -11.15 -21.39 18.98
N ARG A 681 -11.29 -20.29 18.24
CA ARG A 681 -11.34 -18.93 18.79
C ARG A 681 -12.78 -18.49 19.01
N ALA A 682 -13.06 -17.92 20.18
CA ALA A 682 -14.36 -17.31 20.44
C ALA A 682 -14.55 -16.08 19.53
N GLN A 683 -15.72 -16.01 18.89
CA GLN A 683 -16.07 -14.83 18.08
C GLN A 683 -16.29 -13.62 18.99
N LEU A 684 -15.70 -12.49 18.65
CA LEU A 684 -15.90 -11.22 19.34
C LEU A 684 -17.10 -10.49 18.73
N ASP A 685 -18.32 -10.74 19.28
CA ASP A 685 -19.56 -10.07 18.84
C ASP A 685 -19.66 -8.67 19.47
N ILE A 686 -18.86 -7.74 18.98
CA ILE A 686 -18.80 -6.35 19.43
C ILE A 686 -19.77 -5.51 18.62
N ASP A 687 -20.60 -4.72 19.31
CA ASP A 687 -21.41 -3.66 18.72
C ASP A 687 -20.55 -2.40 18.54
N LEU A 688 -20.35 -1.98 17.28
CA LEU A 688 -19.51 -0.83 16.95
C LEU A 688 -20.04 0.47 17.54
N THR A 689 -21.37 0.66 17.63
CA THR A 689 -21.94 1.87 18.20
C THR A 689 -21.58 1.99 19.69
N GLU A 690 -21.73 0.90 20.42
CA GLU A 690 -21.40 0.85 21.84
C GLU A 690 -19.88 0.95 22.08
N ALA A 691 -19.09 0.29 21.23
CA ALA A 691 -17.63 0.32 21.35
C ALA A 691 -17.04 1.71 21.01
N VAL A 692 -17.57 2.36 19.98
CA VAL A 692 -17.19 3.73 19.61
C VAL A 692 -17.59 4.71 20.72
N HIS A 693 -18.82 4.60 21.25
CA HIS A 693 -19.27 5.42 22.38
C HIS A 693 -18.37 5.24 23.60
N LEU A 694 -18.03 4.00 23.94
CA LEU A 694 -17.12 3.68 25.05
C LEU A 694 -15.74 4.32 24.84
N ALA A 695 -15.18 4.21 23.65
CA ALA A 695 -13.86 4.80 23.34
C ALA A 695 -13.92 6.32 23.36
N CYS A 696 -14.94 6.94 22.77
CA CYS A 696 -15.13 8.39 22.73
C CYS A 696 -15.33 9.00 24.11
N SER A 697 -16.06 8.30 25.01
CA SER A 697 -16.34 8.81 26.37
C SER A 697 -15.10 8.98 27.26
N HIS A 698 -13.97 8.38 26.88
CA HIS A 698 -12.70 8.49 27.60
C HIS A 698 -11.69 9.44 26.94
N LEU A 699 -12.05 10.08 25.82
CA LEU A 699 -11.20 11.08 25.19
C LEU A 699 -11.17 12.40 26.01
N PRO A 700 -10.04 13.12 25.99
CA PRO A 700 -9.96 14.43 26.65
C PRO A 700 -10.66 15.55 25.86
N VAL A 701 -11.16 15.25 24.67
CA VAL A 701 -11.93 16.13 23.80
C VAL A 701 -13.34 15.59 23.63
N GLU A 702 -14.32 16.46 23.51
CA GLU A 702 -15.71 16.07 23.34
C GLU A 702 -15.94 15.50 21.93
N ALA A 703 -16.50 14.30 21.85
CA ALA A 703 -16.98 13.68 20.64
C ALA A 703 -18.52 13.65 20.71
N ASP A 704 -19.18 14.43 19.88
CA ASP A 704 -20.65 14.44 19.82
C ASP A 704 -21.20 13.21 19.06
N ALA A 705 -22.51 12.99 19.16
CA ALA A 705 -23.18 11.85 18.51
C ALA A 705 -22.97 11.83 16.97
N ARG A 706 -22.71 12.97 16.34
CA ARG A 706 -22.43 13.06 14.92
C ARG A 706 -21.06 12.47 14.60
N VAL A 707 -20.04 12.80 15.39
CA VAL A 707 -18.69 12.24 15.24
C VAL A 707 -18.72 10.72 15.45
N GLU A 708 -19.42 10.24 16.48
CA GLU A 708 -19.58 8.79 16.74
C GLU A 708 -20.24 8.06 15.54
N ALA A 709 -21.29 8.68 14.96
CA ALA A 709 -21.96 8.16 13.77
C ALA A 709 -21.03 8.17 12.51
N GLU A 710 -20.22 9.20 12.34
CA GLU A 710 -19.23 9.29 11.25
C GLU A 710 -18.16 8.19 11.38
N ILE A 711 -17.67 7.92 12.59
CA ILE A 711 -16.72 6.84 12.89
C ILE A 711 -17.33 5.49 12.54
N SER A 712 -18.52 5.20 13.06
CA SER A 712 -19.22 3.94 12.79
C SER A 712 -19.44 3.72 11.29
N SER A 713 -19.90 4.77 10.58
CA SER A 713 -20.09 4.74 9.13
C SER A 713 -18.77 4.55 8.37
N PHE A 714 -17.68 5.11 8.86
CA PHE A 714 -16.35 4.92 8.27
C PHE A 714 -15.89 3.47 8.39
N VAL A 715 -16.05 2.85 9.57
CA VAL A 715 -15.68 1.45 9.80
C VAL A 715 -16.53 0.51 8.95
N ILE A 716 -17.86 0.77 8.83
CA ILE A 716 -18.77 -0.04 8.01
C ILE A 716 -18.40 0.05 6.51
N ARG A 717 -18.07 1.23 5.99
CA ARG A 717 -17.56 1.35 4.61
C ARG A 717 -16.26 0.58 4.39
N ARG A 718 -15.40 0.50 5.42
CA ARG A 718 -14.19 -0.33 5.36
C ARG A 718 -14.50 -1.83 5.40
N LEU A 719 -15.56 -2.22 6.12
CA LEU A 719 -16.06 -3.60 6.12
C LEU A 719 -16.53 -4.00 4.71
N GLU A 720 -17.35 -3.18 4.06
CA GLU A 720 -17.81 -3.40 2.68
C GLU A 720 -16.64 -3.58 1.72
N GLN A 721 -15.70 -2.64 1.76
CA GLN A 721 -14.50 -2.69 0.92
C GLN A 721 -13.68 -3.96 1.17
N HIS A 722 -13.39 -4.27 2.42
CA HIS A 722 -12.58 -5.44 2.79
C HIS A 722 -13.23 -6.75 2.33
N LEU A 723 -14.52 -6.94 2.58
CA LEU A 723 -15.24 -8.15 2.17
C LEU A 723 -15.25 -8.29 0.63
N THR A 724 -15.37 -7.18 -0.10
CA THR A 724 -15.30 -7.18 -1.56
C THR A 724 -13.89 -7.50 -2.07
N ASP A 725 -12.85 -6.92 -1.45
CA ASP A 725 -11.45 -7.13 -1.83
C ASP A 725 -10.98 -8.58 -1.60
N VAL A 726 -11.52 -9.28 -0.60
CA VAL A 726 -11.25 -10.70 -0.37
C VAL A 726 -12.08 -11.64 -1.25
N GLY A 727 -12.91 -11.10 -2.16
CA GLY A 727 -13.56 -11.85 -3.24
C GLY A 727 -15.03 -12.18 -3.02
N HIS A 728 -15.69 -11.68 -1.96
CA HIS A 728 -17.13 -11.84 -1.80
C HIS A 728 -17.90 -11.01 -2.83
N ARG A 729 -19.05 -11.52 -3.29
CA ARG A 729 -19.89 -10.83 -4.28
C ARG A 729 -20.49 -9.55 -3.69
N ALA A 730 -20.28 -8.42 -4.37
CA ALA A 730 -20.66 -7.08 -3.89
C ALA A 730 -22.14 -6.94 -3.48
N ASN A 731 -23.07 -7.55 -4.24
CA ASN A 731 -24.51 -7.52 -3.91
C ASN A 731 -24.81 -8.28 -2.60
N LEU A 732 -24.13 -9.41 -2.33
CA LEU A 732 -24.31 -10.17 -1.09
C LEU A 732 -23.69 -9.42 0.09
N VAL A 733 -22.53 -8.79 -0.12
CA VAL A 733 -21.91 -7.92 0.89
C VAL A 733 -22.87 -6.81 1.29
N ARG A 734 -23.42 -6.05 0.32
CA ARG A 734 -24.39 -4.98 0.63
C ARG A 734 -25.64 -5.49 1.34
N ALA A 735 -26.10 -6.70 1.01
CA ALA A 735 -27.27 -7.29 1.68
C ALA A 735 -27.05 -7.49 3.18
N VAL A 736 -25.83 -7.81 3.63
CA VAL A 736 -25.56 -8.06 5.05
C VAL A 736 -25.13 -6.81 5.82
N LEU A 737 -24.85 -5.67 5.15
CA LEU A 737 -24.45 -4.43 5.82
C LEU A 737 -25.50 -3.83 6.74
N MET A 738 -26.75 -4.29 6.69
CA MET A 738 -27.74 -3.99 7.74
C MET A 738 -27.26 -4.40 9.13
N GLN A 739 -26.41 -5.42 9.21
CA GLN A 739 -25.76 -5.87 10.43
C GLN A 739 -24.35 -5.29 10.61
N GLY A 740 -23.96 -4.31 9.79
CA GLY A 740 -22.60 -3.75 9.79
C GLY A 740 -22.13 -3.17 11.11
N GLN A 741 -23.06 -2.82 12.02
CA GLN A 741 -22.75 -2.44 13.40
C GLN A 741 -22.19 -3.62 14.22
N ARG A 742 -22.38 -4.85 13.78
CA ARG A 742 -21.82 -6.07 14.35
C ARG A 742 -21.05 -6.84 13.27
N PRO A 743 -19.81 -6.45 12.96
CA PRO A 743 -19.06 -7.02 11.83
C PRO A 743 -18.96 -8.54 11.85
N ALA A 744 -18.77 -9.12 13.03
CA ALA A 744 -18.71 -10.56 13.21
C ALA A 744 -20.00 -11.27 12.75
N ARG A 745 -21.17 -10.70 13.09
CA ARG A 745 -22.47 -11.22 12.64
C ARG A 745 -22.69 -11.00 11.15
N ALA A 746 -22.39 -9.81 10.65
CA ALA A 746 -22.50 -9.51 9.22
C ALA A 746 -21.72 -10.53 8.39
N HIS A 747 -20.50 -10.87 8.82
CA HIS A 747 -19.66 -11.87 8.15
C HIS A 747 -20.24 -13.29 8.26
N GLU A 748 -20.72 -13.69 9.41
CA GLU A 748 -21.36 -15.02 9.58
C GLU A 748 -22.62 -15.12 8.71
N THR A 749 -23.46 -14.08 8.70
CA THR A 749 -24.64 -14.03 7.83
C THR A 749 -24.25 -14.07 6.35
N LEU A 750 -23.15 -13.41 5.95
CA LEU A 750 -22.61 -13.47 4.58
C LEU A 750 -22.22 -14.91 4.19
N ARG A 751 -21.50 -15.61 5.05
CA ARG A 751 -21.11 -17.00 4.82
C ARG A 751 -22.32 -17.91 4.65
N GLN A 752 -23.35 -17.75 5.49
CA GLN A 752 -24.61 -18.50 5.38
C GLN A 752 -25.35 -18.13 4.10
N LEU A 753 -25.39 -16.85 3.75
CA LEU A 753 -26.04 -16.37 2.52
C LEU A 753 -25.36 -16.95 1.27
N GLU A 754 -24.04 -17.02 1.22
CA GLU A 754 -23.30 -17.62 0.11
C GLU A 754 -23.58 -19.11 -0.06
N GLN A 755 -23.80 -19.83 1.02
CA GLN A 755 -24.19 -21.25 0.99
C GLN A 755 -25.65 -21.44 0.53
N LEU A 756 -26.53 -20.51 0.87
CA LEU A 756 -27.96 -20.58 0.58
C LEU A 756 -28.33 -20.05 -0.77
N VAL A 757 -27.64 -19.01 -1.26
CA VAL A 757 -27.89 -18.41 -2.58
C VAL A 757 -27.69 -19.44 -3.67
N GLY A 758 -28.71 -19.55 -4.56
CA GLY A 758 -28.74 -20.57 -5.63
C GLY A 758 -29.44 -21.87 -5.24
N THR A 759 -29.83 -22.03 -3.97
CA THR A 759 -30.74 -23.13 -3.59
C THR A 759 -32.21 -22.76 -3.89
N SER A 760 -32.99 -23.71 -4.40
CA SER A 760 -34.43 -23.50 -4.69
C SER A 760 -35.19 -23.09 -3.44
N ARG A 761 -34.80 -23.60 -2.27
CA ARG A 761 -35.38 -23.26 -0.99
C ARG A 761 -35.21 -21.79 -0.61
N PHE A 762 -33.98 -21.29 -0.70
CA PHE A 762 -33.69 -19.88 -0.40
C PHE A 762 -34.40 -18.93 -1.39
N SER A 763 -34.42 -19.26 -2.68
CA SER A 763 -35.09 -18.46 -3.70
C SER A 763 -36.58 -18.33 -3.40
N ARG A 764 -37.27 -19.45 -3.05
CA ARG A 764 -38.70 -19.45 -2.67
C ARG A 764 -38.97 -18.56 -1.46
N VAL A 765 -38.14 -18.71 -0.38
CA VAL A 765 -38.29 -17.93 0.85
C VAL A 765 -38.02 -16.44 0.57
N ALA A 766 -36.96 -16.11 -0.18
CA ALA A 766 -36.62 -14.73 -0.51
C ALA A 766 -37.67 -14.03 -1.35
N GLU A 767 -38.26 -14.71 -2.36
CA GLU A 767 -39.32 -14.15 -3.19
C GLU A 767 -40.60 -13.91 -2.35
N ALA A 768 -40.99 -14.91 -1.55
CA ALA A 768 -42.16 -14.82 -0.69
C ALA A 768 -42.01 -13.65 0.30
N TYR A 769 -40.86 -13.57 0.97
CA TYR A 769 -40.55 -12.49 1.92
C TYR A 769 -40.52 -11.11 1.23
N LYS A 770 -39.82 -10.96 0.10
CA LYS A 770 -39.76 -9.70 -0.68
C LYS A 770 -41.15 -9.24 -1.11
N ARG A 771 -42.04 -10.17 -1.50
CA ARG A 771 -43.42 -9.84 -1.88
C ARG A 771 -44.22 -9.31 -0.69
N GLY A 772 -44.15 -9.97 0.46
CA GLY A 772 -44.77 -9.50 1.70
C GLY A 772 -44.23 -8.13 2.13
N PHE A 773 -42.91 -7.95 2.10
CA PHE A 773 -42.23 -6.71 2.45
C PHE A 773 -42.65 -5.53 1.56
N ARG A 774 -42.76 -5.71 0.23
CA ARG A 774 -43.21 -4.66 -0.71
C ARG A 774 -44.65 -4.21 -0.41
N ILE A 775 -45.55 -5.13 -0.12
CA ILE A 775 -46.95 -4.83 0.19
C ILE A 775 -47.06 -4.04 1.49
N VAL A 776 -46.40 -4.50 2.55
CA VAL A 776 -46.43 -3.82 3.86
C VAL A 776 -45.85 -2.41 3.76
N ARG A 777 -44.74 -2.25 3.02
CA ARG A 777 -44.08 -0.95 2.87
C ARG A 777 -44.86 0.05 2.00
N SER A 778 -45.67 -0.45 1.05
CA SER A 778 -46.51 0.42 0.20
C SER A 778 -47.83 0.83 0.87
N ALA A 779 -48.16 0.25 2.01
CA ALA A 779 -49.34 0.60 2.78
C ALA A 779 -49.13 1.91 3.56
N GLU A 780 -49.89 2.96 3.28
CA GLU A 780 -49.84 4.26 3.97
C GLU A 780 -50.53 4.25 5.34
N GLU A 781 -51.09 3.08 5.75
CA GLU A 781 -51.88 2.93 6.96
C GLU A 781 -51.09 2.29 8.10
N GLU A 782 -51.39 2.69 9.36
CA GLU A 782 -50.88 2.01 10.53
C GLU A 782 -51.40 0.55 10.56
N VAL A 783 -50.45 -0.37 10.59
CA VAL A 783 -50.75 -1.80 10.63
C VAL A 783 -51.24 -2.19 12.03
N GLY A 784 -52.50 -2.68 12.11
CA GLY A 784 -53.08 -3.04 13.36
C GLY A 784 -52.63 -4.40 13.91
N ARG A 785 -52.94 -4.67 15.18
CA ARG A 785 -52.82 -6.02 15.79
C ARG A 785 -53.77 -6.97 15.06
N VAL A 786 -53.28 -8.17 14.70
CA VAL A 786 -54.12 -9.21 14.08
C VAL A 786 -55.22 -9.67 15.01
N ASP A 787 -56.43 -9.60 14.53
CA ASP A 787 -57.65 -10.16 15.20
C ASP A 787 -58.17 -11.38 14.42
N PRO A 788 -58.01 -12.59 14.95
CA PRO A 788 -58.48 -13.80 14.28
C PRO A 788 -59.99 -13.85 13.96
N VAL A 789 -60.79 -13.04 14.65
CA VAL A 789 -62.24 -12.97 14.40
C VAL A 789 -62.55 -12.29 13.03
N LEU A 790 -61.67 -11.46 12.53
CA LEU A 790 -61.81 -10.75 11.25
C LEU A 790 -61.36 -11.58 10.03
N PHE A 791 -60.95 -12.82 10.19
CA PHE A 791 -60.62 -13.69 9.06
C PHE A 791 -61.89 -14.19 8.36
N GLU A 792 -62.01 -13.87 7.07
CA GLU A 792 -63.13 -14.25 6.22
C GLU A 792 -62.90 -15.64 5.57
N THR A 793 -61.63 -16.06 5.40
CA THR A 793 -61.28 -17.28 4.68
C THR A 793 -60.39 -18.21 5.53
N GLU A 794 -60.44 -19.50 5.21
CA GLU A 794 -59.52 -20.51 5.84
C GLU A 794 -58.06 -20.28 5.42
N VAL A 795 -57.82 -19.65 4.28
CA VAL A 795 -56.48 -19.34 3.80
C VAL A 795 -55.80 -18.28 4.70
N GLU A 796 -56.54 -17.26 5.14
CA GLU A 796 -56.07 -16.26 6.11
C GLU A 796 -55.67 -16.89 7.43
N LYS A 797 -56.52 -17.81 7.97
CA LYS A 797 -56.24 -18.54 9.20
C LYS A 797 -55.00 -19.43 9.04
N THR A 798 -54.92 -20.14 7.92
CA THR A 798 -53.76 -21.04 7.63
C THR A 798 -52.46 -20.25 7.55
N LEU A 799 -52.40 -19.11 6.85
CA LEU A 799 -51.26 -18.23 6.79
C LEU A 799 -50.89 -17.73 8.20
N TYR A 800 -51.86 -17.18 8.93
CA TYR A 800 -51.62 -16.68 10.30
C TYR A 800 -51.01 -17.72 11.22
N GLN A 801 -51.55 -18.96 11.21
CA GLN A 801 -51.02 -20.08 11.97
C GLN A 801 -49.63 -20.46 11.56
N ALA A 802 -49.29 -20.42 10.27
CA ALA A 802 -47.95 -20.66 9.75
C ALA A 802 -46.95 -19.59 10.22
N VAL A 803 -47.34 -18.33 10.20
CA VAL A 803 -46.51 -17.18 10.67
C VAL A 803 -46.28 -17.30 12.20
N LEU A 804 -47.31 -17.65 12.98
CA LEU A 804 -47.16 -17.86 14.43
C LEU A 804 -46.17 -18.97 14.74
N ARG A 805 -46.26 -20.13 14.04
CA ARG A 805 -45.30 -21.25 14.21
C ARG A 805 -43.86 -20.83 13.82
N ALA A 806 -43.72 -20.04 12.77
CA ALA A 806 -42.43 -19.51 12.41
C ALA A 806 -41.86 -18.58 13.50
N SER A 807 -42.72 -17.70 14.05
CA SER A 807 -42.36 -16.80 15.15
C SER A 807 -41.98 -17.55 16.43
N GLU A 808 -42.65 -18.68 16.75
CA GLU A 808 -42.31 -19.52 17.90
C GLU A 808 -40.95 -20.20 17.76
N LYS A 809 -40.53 -20.55 16.53
CA LYS A 809 -39.23 -21.15 16.23
C LYS A 809 -38.08 -20.14 16.27
N LEU A 810 -38.37 -18.87 15.95
CA LEU A 810 -37.35 -17.82 15.85
C LEU A 810 -37.22 -17.06 17.17
N ARG A 811 -36.00 -17.00 17.70
CA ARG A 811 -35.63 -16.12 18.79
C ARG A 811 -35.03 -14.83 18.22
N ARG A 812 -35.04 -13.75 19.00
CA ARG A 812 -34.62 -12.39 18.57
C ARG A 812 -33.19 -12.28 18.04
N ARG A 813 -32.41 -13.37 17.97
CA ARG A 813 -31.00 -13.42 17.58
C ARG A 813 -30.63 -14.63 16.72
N ASP A 814 -31.63 -15.20 16.01
CA ASP A 814 -31.39 -16.39 15.19
C ASP A 814 -30.63 -15.99 13.89
N ASP A 815 -29.89 -16.96 13.35
CA ASP A 815 -29.10 -16.79 12.14
C ASP A 815 -29.97 -16.93 10.86
N LEU A 816 -29.38 -16.62 9.70
CA LEU A 816 -30.08 -16.67 8.42
C LEU A 816 -30.57 -18.10 8.08
N THR A 817 -29.82 -19.13 8.42
CA THR A 817 -30.20 -20.52 8.16
C THR A 817 -31.45 -20.89 8.97
N THR A 818 -31.48 -20.58 10.27
CA THR A 818 -32.63 -20.77 11.14
C THR A 818 -33.85 -19.99 10.65
N PHE A 819 -33.67 -18.77 10.16
CA PHE A 819 -34.73 -17.98 9.53
C PHE A 819 -35.33 -18.68 8.30
N VAL A 820 -34.47 -19.13 7.38
CA VAL A 820 -34.95 -19.87 6.20
C VAL A 820 -35.71 -21.14 6.57
N ASP A 821 -35.21 -21.89 7.56
CA ASP A 821 -35.86 -23.11 8.06
C ASP A 821 -37.22 -22.86 8.74
N ALA A 822 -37.38 -21.70 9.38
CA ALA A 822 -38.63 -21.33 10.02
C ALA A 822 -39.67 -20.78 9.03
N VAL A 823 -39.21 -20.03 8.01
CA VAL A 823 -40.10 -19.34 7.04
C VAL A 823 -40.47 -20.21 5.85
N ASP A 824 -39.65 -21.21 5.46
CA ASP A 824 -39.98 -22.11 4.33
C ASP A 824 -41.40 -22.73 4.40
N PRO A 825 -41.89 -23.20 5.55
CA PRO A 825 -43.28 -23.71 5.68
C PRO A 825 -44.34 -22.61 5.51
N VAL A 826 -43.99 -21.31 5.54
CA VAL A 826 -44.92 -20.19 5.36
C VAL A 826 -45.13 -19.88 3.88
N VAL A 827 -44.20 -20.28 3.01
CA VAL A 827 -44.17 -19.90 1.58
C VAL A 827 -45.44 -20.35 0.85
N ASP A 828 -45.82 -21.62 0.97
CA ASP A 828 -47.01 -22.14 0.26
C ASP A 828 -48.34 -21.55 0.81
N PRO A 829 -48.57 -21.42 2.11
CA PRO A 829 -49.70 -20.66 2.65
C PRO A 829 -49.76 -19.21 2.19
N LEU A 830 -48.58 -18.54 2.09
CA LEU A 830 -48.50 -17.17 1.62
C LEU A 830 -48.82 -17.05 0.10
N ALA A 831 -48.36 -18.00 -0.71
CA ALA A 831 -48.67 -18.04 -2.13
C ALA A 831 -50.16 -18.16 -2.37
N ARG A 832 -50.83 -19.14 -1.71
CA ARG A 832 -52.28 -19.30 -1.73
C ARG A 832 -53.05 -18.07 -1.24
N PHE A 833 -52.53 -17.42 -0.19
CA PHE A 833 -53.16 -16.19 0.30
C PHE A 833 -53.14 -15.08 -0.78
N PHE A 834 -52.06 -14.91 -1.53
CA PHE A 834 -52.00 -13.92 -2.61
C PHE A 834 -52.78 -14.32 -3.87
N GLU A 835 -53.11 -15.58 -4.06
CA GLU A 835 -53.96 -16.07 -5.14
C GLU A 835 -55.45 -15.95 -4.83
N GLU A 836 -55.84 -16.27 -3.59
CA GLU A 836 -57.22 -16.41 -3.21
C GLU A 836 -57.78 -15.19 -2.44
N VAL A 837 -56.88 -14.32 -1.86
CA VAL A 837 -57.30 -13.21 -0.99
C VAL A 837 -56.80 -11.86 -1.53
N MET A 838 -57.70 -10.93 -1.75
CA MET A 838 -57.35 -9.55 -2.10
C MET A 838 -56.96 -8.80 -0.83
N VAL A 839 -55.66 -8.43 -0.70
CA VAL A 839 -55.17 -7.75 0.52
C VAL A 839 -55.76 -6.34 0.66
N MET A 840 -55.80 -5.57 -0.46
CA MET A 840 -56.23 -4.16 -0.48
C MET A 840 -57.73 -4.05 -0.75
N VAL A 841 -58.55 -4.53 0.19
CA VAL A 841 -60.04 -4.40 0.14
C VAL A 841 -60.51 -3.04 0.68
N ASN A 842 -61.74 -2.65 0.35
CA ASN A 842 -62.33 -1.37 0.78
C ASN A 842 -62.58 -1.33 2.31
N ASP A 843 -62.92 -2.46 2.93
CA ASP A 843 -63.09 -2.53 4.38
C ASP A 843 -61.74 -2.35 5.09
N THR A 844 -61.63 -1.26 5.83
CA THR A 844 -60.42 -0.86 6.51
C THR A 844 -60.02 -1.83 7.61
N SER A 845 -60.97 -2.44 8.29
CA SER A 845 -60.69 -3.38 9.39
C SER A 845 -60.11 -4.69 8.86
N ILE A 846 -60.69 -5.23 7.79
CA ILE A 846 -60.23 -6.45 7.12
C ILE A 846 -58.88 -6.19 6.46
N ARG A 847 -58.75 -5.07 5.74
CA ARG A 847 -57.46 -4.66 5.11
C ARG A 847 -56.32 -4.54 6.12
N ARG A 848 -56.55 -3.85 7.26
CA ARG A 848 -55.54 -3.72 8.35
C ARG A 848 -55.19 -5.07 8.98
N ASN A 849 -56.16 -5.96 9.10
CA ASN A 849 -55.96 -7.30 9.63
C ASN A 849 -55.05 -8.15 8.72
N ARG A 850 -55.33 -8.09 7.37
CA ARG A 850 -54.53 -8.78 6.33
C ARG A 850 -53.10 -8.24 6.29
N LEU A 851 -52.92 -6.92 6.32
CA LEU A 851 -51.63 -6.25 6.41
C LEU A 851 -50.91 -6.62 7.72
N GLY A 852 -51.63 -6.77 8.83
CA GLY A 852 -51.13 -7.22 10.12
C GLY A 852 -50.45 -8.58 10.06
N VAL A 853 -51.05 -9.57 9.37
CA VAL A 853 -50.45 -10.88 9.17
C VAL A 853 -49.15 -10.78 8.36
N LEU A 854 -49.14 -9.99 7.27
CA LEU A 854 -47.95 -9.78 6.46
C LEU A 854 -46.87 -9.02 7.23
N ALA A 855 -47.25 -8.03 8.03
CA ALA A 855 -46.29 -7.30 8.87
C ALA A 855 -45.62 -8.19 9.94
N GLN A 856 -46.35 -9.13 10.52
CA GLN A 856 -45.77 -10.13 11.43
C GLN A 856 -44.73 -11.00 10.71
N LEU A 857 -45.03 -11.45 9.47
CA LEU A 857 -44.03 -12.18 8.66
C LEU A 857 -42.79 -11.32 8.38
N VAL A 858 -43.00 -10.06 7.99
CA VAL A 858 -41.89 -9.12 7.69
C VAL A 858 -41.02 -8.87 8.92
N ALA A 859 -41.64 -8.74 10.09
CA ALA A 859 -40.92 -8.56 11.35
C ALA A 859 -39.98 -9.72 11.71
N LEU A 860 -40.23 -10.96 11.21
CA LEU A 860 -39.36 -12.12 11.46
C LEU A 860 -37.98 -11.96 10.79
N GLY A 861 -37.91 -11.31 9.65
CA GLY A 861 -36.66 -11.11 8.89
C GLY A 861 -36.11 -9.71 8.97
N GLU A 862 -36.67 -8.84 9.83
CA GLU A 862 -36.21 -7.48 10.00
C GLU A 862 -34.79 -7.45 10.61
N GLY A 863 -33.88 -6.70 10.00
CA GLY A 863 -32.51 -6.58 10.45
C GLY A 863 -31.58 -7.72 10.03
N LEU A 864 -32.08 -8.79 9.38
CA LEU A 864 -31.23 -9.89 8.89
C LEU A 864 -30.50 -9.50 7.59
N LEU A 865 -31.23 -9.03 6.58
CA LEU A 865 -30.69 -8.71 5.27
C LEU A 865 -31.36 -7.45 4.68
N ALA A 866 -30.61 -6.69 3.89
CA ALA A 866 -31.17 -5.75 2.94
C ALA A 866 -31.67 -6.50 1.70
N TRP A 867 -32.83 -7.12 1.81
CA TRP A 867 -33.39 -8.06 0.81
C TRP A 867 -33.50 -7.52 -0.62
N HIS A 868 -33.55 -6.20 -0.78
CA HIS A 868 -33.59 -5.53 -2.08
C HIS A 868 -32.24 -5.57 -2.83
N GLU A 869 -31.14 -5.78 -2.13
CA GLU A 869 -29.80 -5.89 -2.72
C GLU A 869 -29.53 -7.26 -3.38
N LEU A 870 -30.35 -8.25 -3.08
CA LEU A 870 -30.16 -9.61 -3.60
C LEU A 870 -30.57 -9.76 -5.10
N GLY A 871 -31.02 -8.70 -5.76
CA GLY A 871 -31.49 -8.75 -7.15
C GLY A 871 -32.80 -9.54 -7.35
N GLU A 872 -33.29 -9.64 -8.58
CA GLU A 872 -34.37 -10.54 -8.99
C GLU A 872 -33.86 -11.97 -9.16
#